data_87cc676a92fd248fa8182090c6be8d5b
#
_entry.id   87cc676a92fd248fa8182090c6be8d5b
#
_cell.length_a   1.000
_cell.length_b   1.000
_cell.length_c   1.000
_cell.angle_alpha   90.00
_cell.angle_beta   90.00
_cell.angle_gamma   90.00
#
_symmetry.space_group_name_H-M   'P 1'
#
loop_
_entity.id
_entity.type
_entity.pdbx_description
1 polymer ?
#
loop_
_entity_poly.entity_id
_entity_poly.type
_entity_poly.pdbx_seq_one_letter_code
_entity_poly.pdbx_strand_id
1 'polypeptide(L)'
;MRAFIVFLIILSTAASLAAVQPLLGLTIPRMDSSPTLDGKLDDPQWAKAAVIPYLLLLPDNGTPTQPTEILVFYTPKAVCVGYDCHESQMDKIISAAKNRDDDVWSDDSLELFFRPGTDPAPYYHLIANSLGTRYDAIYKAVGVDDASYNPDWTVRTSIGKDGWQAEFEIPYSAVGVTGVNPGDVWFVNFCRGERPVSENGSWSTLVRRFHEPENFGRLVFGDADTPIVKISTFTGLPNGMVERAGEISNPDSQPIQVRLNTTILPDGKQFDRIAPVAPNSMAKFRLQDQTTGEGQLTAIFEASVGGNAVCRLIRPFNVPPVRSRLASLTARLDALEKGGAAVQALREKQKAVSKAALWIAESPDKIDSVVRALDDLERAVLTAEFRPKVKGAEFYAWAANPWVQLKPADLPPTGDLSAISTQAYRGENVYAAVNVTSFAEQALDLRVTAGLASMPESNIQVHTCAFVKEDGDSKSLIGDALPLADQANRLIVPQYQTGQVFLIISTKGLQAGDYKGAVSICPTTGGDSQEVTVNLQVLPLDLPDDPKPRLCTWGGILNISWAKTDPMAYLKDAVDHGVNVFAVNPQSAVPALDAEGNITKPIDYTAHDKLAKAYAPYGLISGMYSIGIVYDGWAKKAGIAYMSPAYRKGFINWVRDWIAHLKSLGLGYQDFIFELADEPNGKDEFQFFMDIGRLMREADPKARTVLTANFGEYDRLKQAAEVTDIWVPHNRVLANEASVKVMKDSGKEMWTYVCAGDSKRLDPISYYRFLAWQAFRYDLAGWGFFAHMWWGENPWESKSNAGKHDATFSSVYPGANGPVTSRRWEAYWKGHQDFRALHLLKTLIAKGGGSPDALSKAKAVLAEAENAPAKLEEMQRSGIPTQAQAELLDGLRAKVAESSIELSK
;
A
#
# COMPACT_ATOMS: atom_id res chain seq x y z
N MET A 1 30.94 -56.71 18.31
CA MET A 1 31.25 -55.33 18.57
C MET A 1 30.49 -54.47 17.61
N ARG A 2 29.33 -53.92 18.07
CA ARG A 2 28.49 -53.01 17.30
C ARG A 2 28.76 -51.59 17.83
N ALA A 3 29.32 -50.75 16.97
CA ALA A 3 29.52 -49.33 17.29
C ALA A 3 28.21 -48.60 16.99
N PHE A 4 27.61 -47.98 18.01
CA PHE A 4 26.51 -47.03 17.92
C PHE A 4 27.09 -45.66 17.57
N ILE A 5 26.73 -45.15 16.41
CA ILE A 5 26.96 -43.76 16.05
C ILE A 5 25.70 -43.00 16.48
N VAL A 6 25.82 -42.17 17.51
CA VAL A 6 24.82 -41.22 17.94
C VAL A 6 24.95 -39.99 17.09
N PHE A 7 23.97 -39.74 16.21
CA PHE A 7 23.81 -38.48 15.47
C PHE A 7 23.18 -37.46 16.41
N LEU A 8 23.97 -36.47 16.86
CA LEU A 8 23.51 -35.32 17.61
C LEU A 8 22.88 -34.37 16.61
N ILE A 9 21.55 -34.34 16.53
CA ILE A 9 20.81 -33.28 15.81
C ILE A 9 20.82 -32.05 16.71
N ILE A 10 21.65 -31.10 16.39
CA ILE A 10 21.57 -29.75 16.95
C ILE A 10 20.42 -29.05 16.23
N LEU A 11 19.23 -29.03 16.87
CA LEU A 11 18.19 -28.09 16.53
C LEU A 11 18.69 -26.68 16.88
N SER A 12 19.17 -25.96 15.89
CA SER A 12 19.31 -24.52 16.00
C SER A 12 17.89 -23.91 15.91
N THR A 13 17.28 -23.67 17.06
CA THR A 13 16.16 -22.76 17.14
C THR A 13 16.71 -21.37 16.85
N ALA A 14 16.69 -20.97 15.58
CA ALA A 14 16.74 -19.57 15.21
C ALA A 14 15.40 -18.98 15.68
N ALA A 15 15.35 -18.55 16.93
CA ALA A 15 14.36 -17.59 17.35
C ALA A 15 14.64 -16.35 16.49
N SER A 16 13.78 -16.08 15.54
CA SER A 16 13.71 -14.81 14.86
C SER A 16 13.40 -13.78 15.95
N LEU A 17 14.44 -13.11 16.44
CA LEU A 17 14.23 -11.85 17.11
C LEU A 17 13.62 -10.94 16.04
N ALA A 18 12.31 -10.78 16.07
CA ALA A 18 11.69 -9.59 15.52
C ALA A 18 12.43 -8.43 16.18
N ALA A 19 13.25 -7.73 15.40
CA ALA A 19 13.97 -6.57 15.90
C ALA A 19 12.92 -5.59 16.38
N VAL A 20 12.79 -5.47 17.70
CA VAL A 20 11.96 -4.43 18.31
C VAL A 20 12.52 -3.12 17.77
N GLN A 21 11.74 -2.42 16.96
CA GLN A 21 12.11 -1.11 16.41
C GLN A 21 12.54 -0.23 17.59
N PRO A 22 13.73 0.33 17.60
CA PRO A 22 14.18 1.14 18.71
C PRO A 22 13.29 2.37 18.81
N LEU A 23 12.57 2.51 19.90
CA LEU A 23 11.69 3.66 20.13
C LEU A 23 12.53 4.93 20.23
N LEU A 24 12.09 5.98 19.55
CA LEU A 24 12.56 7.34 19.73
C LEU A 24 12.41 7.76 21.19
N GLY A 25 13.23 8.67 21.64
CA GLY A 25 13.20 9.12 23.03
C GLY A 25 13.67 10.56 23.17
N LEU A 26 12.98 11.30 24.05
CA LEU A 26 13.30 12.65 24.41
C LEU A 26 13.10 12.85 25.90
N THR A 27 14.12 13.33 26.62
CA THR A 27 13.98 13.78 28.00
C THR A 27 13.70 15.28 27.99
N ILE A 28 12.58 15.69 28.60
CA ILE A 28 12.14 17.08 28.60
C ILE A 28 12.44 17.74 29.96
N PRO A 29 12.95 18.99 29.97
CA PRO A 29 13.28 19.70 31.19
C PRO A 29 12.03 20.25 31.90
N ARG A 30 12.13 20.42 33.21
CA ARG A 30 11.14 21.12 34.04
C ARG A 30 11.39 22.62 34.03
N MET A 31 10.32 23.40 33.81
CA MET A 31 10.30 24.86 33.95
C MET A 31 9.36 25.25 35.10
N ASP A 32 9.58 26.41 35.72
CA ASP A 32 8.74 26.90 36.82
C ASP A 32 7.41 27.48 36.33
N SER A 33 7.35 27.96 35.11
CA SER A 33 6.16 28.59 34.51
C SER A 33 6.00 28.30 33.04
N SER A 34 4.77 28.33 32.55
CA SER A 34 4.45 28.33 31.12
C SER A 34 4.90 29.64 30.44
N PRO A 35 5.10 29.64 29.10
CA PRO A 35 5.37 30.82 28.32
C PRO A 35 4.09 31.68 28.22
N THR A 36 4.22 32.88 27.70
CA THR A 36 3.07 33.71 27.31
C THR A 36 2.56 33.18 25.96
N LEU A 37 1.40 32.55 25.95
CA LEU A 37 0.87 31.96 24.72
C LEU A 37 0.36 33.06 23.76
N ASP A 38 1.18 33.48 22.84
CA ASP A 38 0.84 34.47 21.78
C ASP A 38 1.03 33.92 20.35
N GLY A 39 1.48 32.64 20.23
CA GLY A 39 1.73 31.93 18.99
C GLY A 39 3.17 32.06 18.48
N LYS A 40 4.09 32.62 19.27
CA LYS A 40 5.49 32.79 18.90
C LYS A 40 6.41 32.08 19.88
N LEU A 41 7.47 31.51 19.36
CA LEU A 41 8.45 30.74 20.13
C LEU A 41 9.64 31.60 20.59
N ASP A 42 9.38 32.84 21.02
CA ASP A 42 10.40 33.81 21.39
C ASP A 42 10.55 34.01 22.92
N ASP A 43 9.69 33.41 23.72
CA ASP A 43 9.81 33.38 25.18
C ASP A 43 11.06 32.62 25.67
N PRO A 44 11.69 33.06 26.79
CA PRO A 44 12.92 32.45 27.30
C PRO A 44 12.83 30.95 27.61
N GLN A 45 11.63 30.44 27.89
CA GLN A 45 11.39 29.02 28.15
C GLN A 45 11.68 28.19 26.92
N TRP A 46 11.30 28.62 25.74
CA TRP A 46 11.55 27.91 24.48
C TRP A 46 13.03 27.74 24.17
N ALA A 47 13.86 28.74 24.54
CA ALA A 47 15.31 28.62 24.39
C ALA A 47 15.93 27.47 25.20
N LYS A 48 15.26 27.05 26.29
CA LYS A 48 15.68 25.97 27.18
C LYS A 48 14.92 24.65 26.95
N ALA A 49 13.98 24.59 26.01
CA ALA A 49 13.20 23.41 25.71
C ALA A 49 14.05 22.28 25.06
N ALA A 50 13.66 21.05 25.26
CA ALA A 50 14.18 19.93 24.49
C ALA A 50 13.66 20.04 23.04
N VAL A 51 14.45 19.57 22.08
CA VAL A 51 14.21 19.79 20.65
C VAL A 51 14.08 18.50 19.88
N ILE A 52 13.01 18.38 19.11
CA ILE A 52 12.85 17.43 18.02
C ILE A 52 13.15 18.19 16.73
N PRO A 53 14.30 17.93 16.08
CA PRO A 53 14.79 18.79 15.01
C PRO A 53 14.14 18.53 13.64
N TYR A 54 13.33 17.48 13.51
CA TYR A 54 12.65 17.12 12.28
C TYR A 54 11.59 16.05 12.51
N LEU A 55 10.68 15.92 11.57
CA LEU A 55 9.74 14.81 11.44
C LEU A 55 10.20 13.82 10.36
N LEU A 56 9.65 12.64 10.37
CA LEU A 56 9.82 11.60 9.35
C LEU A 56 8.57 11.55 8.47
N LEU A 57 8.75 11.43 7.17
CA LEU A 57 7.65 11.39 6.21
C LEU A 57 6.97 10.02 6.21
N LEU A 58 5.65 9.97 6.24
CA LEU A 58 4.88 8.75 6.05
C LEU A 58 4.66 8.46 4.55
N PRO A 59 4.65 7.18 4.14
CA PRO A 59 4.79 5.96 4.97
C PRO A 59 6.24 5.44 5.08
N ASP A 60 7.17 5.96 4.33
CA ASP A 60 8.51 5.39 4.12
C ASP A 60 9.59 5.93 5.07
N ASN A 61 9.19 6.75 6.04
CA ASN A 61 10.07 7.41 7.01
C ASN A 61 11.16 8.29 6.37
N GLY A 62 10.89 8.80 5.17
CA GLY A 62 11.76 9.71 4.44
C GLY A 62 11.93 11.08 5.11
N THR A 63 12.50 12.02 4.39
CA THR A 63 12.66 13.41 4.84
C THR A 63 11.55 14.28 4.24
N PRO A 64 10.72 14.95 5.05
CA PRO A 64 9.74 15.91 4.55
C PRO A 64 10.40 17.03 3.75
N THR A 65 9.69 17.54 2.75
CA THR A 65 10.19 18.66 1.92
C THR A 65 10.16 19.99 2.65
N GLN A 66 9.29 20.11 3.66
CA GLN A 66 9.14 21.30 4.49
C GLN A 66 9.58 20.99 5.94
N PRO A 67 10.64 21.62 6.44
CA PRO A 67 11.13 21.39 7.80
C PRO A 67 10.12 21.73 8.88
N THR A 68 10.15 20.95 9.96
CA THR A 68 9.40 21.22 11.18
C THR A 68 10.29 20.96 12.39
N GLU A 69 10.44 21.92 13.27
CA GLU A 69 11.09 21.78 14.55
C GLU A 69 10.03 21.79 15.67
N ILE A 70 10.23 20.94 16.68
CA ILE A 70 9.31 20.87 17.83
C ILE A 70 10.09 21.06 19.12
N LEU A 71 9.58 21.92 19.97
CA LEU A 71 10.15 22.31 21.25
C LEU A 71 9.25 21.77 22.38
N VAL A 72 9.83 21.05 23.36
CA VAL A 72 9.01 20.42 24.40
C VAL A 72 9.65 20.63 25.78
N PHE A 73 8.85 21.07 26.72
CA PHE A 73 9.19 21.13 28.14
C PHE A 73 7.93 20.93 29.00
N TYR A 74 8.06 20.85 30.30
CA TYR A 74 6.91 20.76 31.19
C TYR A 74 7.02 21.70 32.39
N THR A 75 5.88 21.98 32.99
CA THR A 75 5.74 22.81 34.20
C THR A 75 5.05 21.98 35.29
N PRO A 76 4.90 22.46 36.51
CA PRO A 76 4.09 21.79 37.54
C PRO A 76 2.62 21.54 37.16
N LYS A 77 2.12 22.15 36.08
CA LYS A 77 0.69 22.10 35.69
C LYS A 77 0.43 21.50 34.31
N ALA A 78 1.40 21.56 33.42
CA ALA A 78 1.15 21.23 32.00
C ALA A 78 2.42 20.77 31.25
N VAL A 79 2.22 20.06 30.15
CA VAL A 79 3.22 19.90 29.09
C VAL A 79 3.06 21.06 28.12
N CYS A 80 4.18 21.73 27.76
CA CYS A 80 4.23 22.80 26.78
C CYS A 80 4.92 22.28 25.52
N VAL A 81 4.27 22.47 24.35
CA VAL A 81 4.80 22.04 23.05
C VAL A 81 4.76 23.21 22.09
N GLY A 82 5.89 23.53 21.49
CA GLY A 82 6.02 24.56 20.46
C GLY A 82 6.32 23.91 19.12
N TYR A 83 5.70 24.37 18.05
CA TYR A 83 6.00 23.95 16.68
C TYR A 83 6.48 25.14 15.87
N ASP A 84 7.60 24.98 15.17
CA ASP A 84 8.09 25.89 14.15
C ASP A 84 7.99 25.19 12.79
N CYS A 85 6.98 25.58 12.01
CA CYS A 85 6.61 24.94 10.75
C CYS A 85 7.04 25.79 9.57
N HIS A 86 8.11 25.41 8.90
CA HIS A 86 8.47 26.03 7.63
C HIS A 86 7.48 25.63 6.54
N GLU A 87 7.13 26.58 5.64
CA GLU A 87 6.24 26.35 4.50
C GLU A 87 6.60 27.29 3.35
N SER A 88 7.00 26.71 2.23
CA SER A 88 7.39 27.48 1.04
C SER A 88 6.20 27.92 0.17
N GLN A 89 5.00 27.36 0.41
CA GLN A 89 3.78 27.59 -0.34
C GLN A 89 2.66 28.16 0.55
N MET A 90 2.98 29.19 1.34
CA MET A 90 2.05 29.82 2.29
C MET A 90 0.75 30.32 1.67
N ASP A 91 0.72 30.61 0.37
CA ASP A 91 -0.47 30.97 -0.40
C ASP A 91 -1.45 29.80 -0.64
N LYS A 92 -1.01 28.57 -0.38
CA LYS A 92 -1.81 27.34 -0.55
C LYS A 92 -2.20 26.66 0.77
N ILE A 93 -1.83 27.25 1.89
CA ILE A 93 -2.17 26.69 3.20
C ILE A 93 -3.69 26.58 3.38
N ILE A 94 -4.16 25.46 3.86
CA ILE A 94 -5.59 25.19 4.07
C ILE A 94 -5.94 25.33 5.55
N SER A 95 -6.98 26.13 5.83
CA SER A 95 -7.51 26.35 7.17
C SER A 95 -9.03 26.54 7.08
N ALA A 96 -9.73 25.49 6.68
CA ALA A 96 -11.18 25.51 6.42
C ALA A 96 -12.00 25.38 7.72
N ALA A 97 -11.55 24.54 8.64
CA ALA A 97 -12.18 24.30 9.95
C ALA A 97 -12.13 25.58 10.81
N LYS A 98 -13.29 25.97 11.36
CA LYS A 98 -13.43 27.23 12.15
C LYS A 98 -13.94 26.98 13.57
N ASN A 99 -14.63 25.88 13.79
CA ASN A 99 -15.20 25.52 15.08
C ASN A 99 -14.44 24.34 15.68
N ARG A 100 -14.46 24.22 17.00
CA ARG A 100 -13.94 23.03 17.66
C ARG A 100 -14.67 21.79 17.14
N ASP A 101 -13.93 20.74 16.91
CA ASP A 101 -14.41 19.45 16.43
C ASP A 101 -14.91 19.43 14.96
N ASP A 102 -14.68 20.52 14.20
CA ASP A 102 -14.72 20.43 12.73
C ASP A 102 -13.62 19.46 12.24
N ASP A 103 -13.61 19.14 10.94
CA ASP A 103 -12.61 18.25 10.30
C ASP A 103 -11.19 18.87 10.24
N VAL A 104 -10.63 19.22 11.42
CA VAL A 104 -9.35 19.94 11.57
C VAL A 104 -8.19 19.17 10.94
N TRP A 105 -8.25 17.83 10.92
CA TRP A 105 -7.25 16.97 10.28
C TRP A 105 -7.20 17.11 8.76
N SER A 106 -8.21 17.73 8.13
CA SER A 106 -8.23 17.99 6.69
C SER A 106 -7.51 19.28 6.30
N ASP A 107 -7.14 20.10 7.28
CA ASP A 107 -6.39 21.35 7.13
C ASP A 107 -4.88 21.10 7.23
N ASP A 108 -4.08 22.19 7.07
CA ASP A 108 -2.70 22.23 7.55
C ASP A 108 -2.74 22.15 9.07
N SER A 109 -2.41 21.00 9.63
CA SER A 109 -2.68 20.66 11.01
C SER A 109 -1.46 20.12 11.74
N LEU A 110 -1.46 20.31 13.06
CA LEU A 110 -0.53 19.71 14.01
C LEU A 110 -1.32 18.76 14.89
N GLU A 111 -0.83 17.53 15.00
CA GLU A 111 -1.50 16.49 15.76
C GLU A 111 -0.58 15.97 16.87
N LEU A 112 -1.09 15.93 18.06
CA LEU A 112 -0.37 15.53 19.28
C LEU A 112 -1.08 14.32 19.88
N PHE A 113 -0.31 13.26 20.07
CA PHE A 113 -0.80 12.02 20.67
C PHE A 113 -0.10 11.79 22.00
N PHE A 114 -0.87 11.56 23.06
CA PHE A 114 -0.36 11.30 24.41
C PHE A 114 -0.90 9.99 24.94
N ARG A 115 -0.01 9.14 25.41
CA ARG A 115 -0.30 7.87 26.07
C ARG A 115 0.50 7.79 27.37
N PRO A 116 -0.07 8.26 28.50
CA PRO A 116 0.62 8.26 29.79
C PRO A 116 0.86 6.86 30.38
N GLY A 117 0.09 5.85 29.96
CA GLY A 117 0.25 4.45 30.40
C GLY A 117 1.13 3.61 29.47
N THR A 118 1.41 2.38 29.90
CA THR A 118 2.18 1.39 29.12
C THR A 118 1.33 0.61 28.11
N ASP A 119 0.03 0.48 28.37
CA ASP A 119 -0.90 -0.21 27.47
C ASP A 119 -1.18 0.62 26.21
N PRO A 120 -1.50 0.01 25.07
CA PRO A 120 -1.76 0.72 23.82
C PRO A 120 -2.93 1.71 23.87
N ALA A 121 -3.79 1.61 24.86
CA ALA A 121 -4.92 2.50 25.13
C ALA A 121 -5.19 2.59 26.64
N PRO A 122 -5.82 3.65 27.16
CA PRO A 122 -6.27 4.80 26.38
C PRO A 122 -5.11 5.68 25.93
N TYR A 123 -5.30 6.39 24.81
CA TYR A 123 -4.46 7.49 24.40
C TYR A 123 -5.31 8.69 23.95
N TYR A 124 -4.72 9.88 24.02
CA TYR A 124 -5.37 11.16 23.76
C TYR A 124 -4.84 11.76 22.48
N HIS A 125 -5.73 12.30 21.68
CA HIS A 125 -5.43 12.93 20.41
C HIS A 125 -5.92 14.38 20.41
N LEU A 126 -5.01 15.33 20.22
CA LEU A 126 -5.27 16.76 20.16
C LEU A 126 -4.79 17.27 18.81
N ILE A 127 -5.61 18.04 18.11
CA ILE A 127 -5.27 18.63 16.81
C ILE A 127 -5.51 20.13 16.85
N ALA A 128 -4.64 20.90 16.18
CA ALA A 128 -4.89 22.30 15.86
C ALA A 128 -4.47 22.62 14.43
N ASN A 129 -5.26 23.43 13.72
CA ASN A 129 -4.86 24.01 12.44
C ASN A 129 -4.08 25.33 12.62
N SER A 130 -3.63 25.91 11.53
CA SER A 130 -2.86 27.18 11.52
C SER A 130 -3.64 28.39 12.04
N LEU A 131 -4.95 28.29 12.25
CA LEU A 131 -5.78 29.32 12.90
C LEU A 131 -5.99 29.07 14.40
N GLY A 132 -5.50 27.93 14.93
CA GLY A 132 -5.74 27.52 16.31
C GLY A 132 -7.12 26.91 16.55
N THR A 133 -7.85 26.51 15.50
CA THR A 133 -9.06 25.70 15.62
C THR A 133 -8.70 24.32 16.12
N ARG A 134 -9.43 23.80 17.14
CA ARG A 134 -9.08 22.59 17.89
C ARG A 134 -10.00 21.43 17.59
N TYR A 135 -9.41 20.23 17.60
CA TYR A 135 -10.13 18.96 17.71
C TYR A 135 -9.48 18.15 18.81
N ASP A 136 -10.28 17.38 19.56
CA ASP A 136 -9.77 16.49 20.59
C ASP A 136 -10.61 15.22 20.73
N ALA A 137 -9.92 14.10 20.99
CA ALA A 137 -10.55 12.81 21.21
C ALA A 137 -9.76 11.94 22.19
N ILE A 138 -10.46 11.07 22.90
CA ILE A 138 -9.85 9.98 23.65
C ILE A 138 -10.09 8.66 22.93
N TYR A 139 -9.03 7.89 22.72
CA TYR A 139 -9.09 6.54 22.17
C TYR A 139 -9.05 5.52 23.30
N LYS A 140 -10.21 4.98 23.66
CA LYS A 140 -10.39 4.01 24.76
C LYS A 140 -9.87 2.62 24.43
N ALA A 141 -9.78 2.30 23.14
CA ALA A 141 -9.11 1.15 22.56
C ALA A 141 -8.53 1.56 21.21
N VAL A 142 -7.64 0.76 20.63
CA VAL A 142 -7.08 1.03 19.29
C VAL A 142 -8.21 1.08 18.28
N GLY A 143 -8.39 2.24 17.61
CA GLY A 143 -9.48 2.47 16.63
C GLY A 143 -10.86 2.75 17.25
N VAL A 144 -10.97 2.97 18.56
CA VAL A 144 -12.22 3.32 19.24
C VAL A 144 -12.06 4.69 19.89
N ASP A 145 -12.47 5.72 19.16
CA ASP A 145 -12.42 7.11 19.61
C ASP A 145 -13.72 7.59 20.28
N ASP A 146 -13.57 8.61 21.10
CA ASP A 146 -14.66 9.37 21.68
C ASP A 146 -14.34 10.86 21.48
N ALA A 147 -14.85 11.41 20.39
CA ALA A 147 -14.69 12.83 20.04
C ALA A 147 -15.57 13.76 20.89
N SER A 148 -16.44 13.23 21.75
CA SER A 148 -17.14 14.04 22.76
C SER A 148 -16.25 14.44 23.93
N TYR A 149 -14.99 13.96 23.95
CA TYR A 149 -14.00 14.33 24.92
C TYR A 149 -13.49 15.74 24.65
N ASN A 150 -13.91 16.69 25.44
CA ASN A 150 -13.59 18.13 25.30
C ASN A 150 -12.81 18.65 26.51
N PRO A 151 -11.51 18.30 26.66
CA PRO A 151 -10.68 18.76 27.76
C PRO A 151 -10.30 20.24 27.62
N ASP A 152 -9.92 20.84 28.74
CA ASP A 152 -9.37 22.20 28.72
C ASP A 152 -7.87 22.16 28.37
N TRP A 153 -7.50 22.69 27.22
CA TRP A 153 -6.14 22.92 26.75
C TRP A 153 -6.10 24.15 25.85
N THR A 154 -4.95 24.75 25.70
CA THR A 154 -4.80 25.99 24.95
C THR A 154 -3.81 25.85 23.81
N VAL A 155 -4.13 26.45 22.67
CA VAL A 155 -3.22 26.66 21.56
C VAL A 155 -3.30 28.09 21.08
N ARG A 156 -2.16 28.65 20.67
CA ARG A 156 -2.05 29.92 19.94
C ARG A 156 -1.14 29.70 18.74
N THR A 157 -1.47 30.39 17.66
CA THR A 157 -0.74 30.27 16.40
C THR A 157 -0.37 31.65 15.87
N SER A 158 0.74 31.69 15.12
CA SER A 158 1.23 32.88 14.43
C SER A 158 1.65 32.52 13.03
N ILE A 159 1.08 33.20 12.04
CA ILE A 159 1.35 32.96 10.61
C ILE A 159 2.38 33.99 10.14
N GLY A 160 3.52 33.50 9.66
CA GLY A 160 4.61 34.26 9.09
C GLY A 160 4.62 34.25 7.57
N LYS A 161 5.68 34.79 6.98
CA LYS A 161 5.89 34.83 5.53
C LYS A 161 6.33 33.46 4.97
N ASP A 162 7.19 32.74 5.72
CA ASP A 162 7.88 31.53 5.27
C ASP A 162 7.51 30.31 6.13
N GLY A 163 6.36 30.40 6.83
CA GLY A 163 5.87 29.36 7.73
C GLY A 163 4.93 29.88 8.80
N TRP A 164 4.64 29.03 9.77
CA TRP A 164 3.78 29.37 10.89
C TRP A 164 4.26 28.69 12.17
N GLN A 165 3.93 29.25 13.31
CA GLN A 165 4.28 28.72 14.63
C GLN A 165 3.03 28.45 15.44
N ALA A 166 3.15 27.50 16.36
CA ALA A 166 2.10 27.17 17.32
C ALA A 166 2.68 26.90 18.70
N GLU A 167 1.99 27.35 19.74
CA GLU A 167 2.28 27.08 21.14
C GLU A 167 1.10 26.36 21.78
N PHE A 168 1.37 25.23 22.38
CA PHE A 168 0.39 24.41 23.10
C PHE A 168 0.70 24.39 24.59
N GLU A 169 -0.30 24.62 25.42
CA GLU A 169 -0.28 24.30 26.84
C GLU A 169 -1.32 23.24 27.12
N ILE A 170 -0.86 22.08 27.59
CA ILE A 170 -1.67 20.86 27.76
C ILE A 170 -1.65 20.52 29.25
N PRO A 171 -2.67 20.93 30.04
CA PRO A 171 -2.80 20.53 31.41
C PRO A 171 -2.83 19.01 31.59
N TYR A 172 -2.27 18.51 32.66
CA TYR A 172 -2.22 17.08 32.91
C TYR A 172 -3.61 16.42 32.92
N SER A 173 -4.62 17.14 33.40
CA SER A 173 -6.02 16.70 33.34
C SER A 173 -6.55 16.46 31.93
N ALA A 174 -6.01 17.18 30.93
CA ALA A 174 -6.38 17.00 29.54
C ALA A 174 -5.87 15.68 28.93
N VAL A 175 -5.04 14.94 29.63
CA VAL A 175 -4.54 13.62 29.22
C VAL A 175 -4.72 12.59 30.35
N GLY A 176 -5.71 12.85 31.23
CA GLY A 176 -6.19 11.89 32.22
C GLY A 176 -5.29 11.65 33.40
N VAL A 177 -4.31 12.54 33.68
CA VAL A 177 -3.42 12.43 34.86
C VAL A 177 -3.47 13.68 35.72
N THR A 178 -3.03 13.57 36.96
CA THR A 178 -3.07 14.69 37.93
C THR A 178 -1.76 15.44 38.06
N GLY A 179 -0.67 14.88 37.52
CA GLY A 179 0.67 15.45 37.56
C GLY A 179 1.72 14.43 37.14
N VAL A 180 2.97 14.88 37.08
CA VAL A 180 4.14 14.07 36.75
C VAL A 180 5.30 14.33 37.71
N ASN A 181 6.19 13.35 37.84
CA ASN A 181 7.43 13.45 38.56
C ASN A 181 8.63 13.25 37.63
N PRO A 182 9.82 13.77 37.98
CA PRO A 182 11.04 13.40 37.28
C PRO A 182 11.22 11.88 37.26
N GLY A 183 11.50 11.34 36.05
CA GLY A 183 11.60 9.90 35.79
C GLY A 183 10.35 9.26 35.23
N ASP A 184 9.20 9.91 35.29
CA ASP A 184 7.98 9.41 34.63
C ASP A 184 8.18 9.34 33.10
N VAL A 185 7.50 8.38 32.47
CA VAL A 185 7.60 8.13 31.04
C VAL A 185 6.21 8.07 30.43
N TRP A 186 6.00 8.91 29.42
CA TRP A 186 4.83 8.81 28.55
C TRP A 186 5.27 8.31 27.16
N PHE A 187 4.32 7.78 26.41
CA PHE A 187 4.50 7.49 25.00
C PHE A 187 3.72 8.54 24.20
N VAL A 188 4.40 9.20 23.30
CA VAL A 188 3.82 10.32 22.58
C VAL A 188 4.19 10.26 21.08
N ASN A 189 3.39 10.92 20.28
CA ASN A 189 3.77 11.24 18.90
C ASN A 189 3.39 12.67 18.59
N PHE A 190 4.22 13.32 17.79
CA PHE A 190 4.01 14.66 17.29
C PHE A 190 4.03 14.61 15.78
N CYS A 191 2.96 15.13 15.16
CA CYS A 191 2.74 15.01 13.73
C CYS A 191 2.39 16.35 13.08
N ARG A 192 2.60 16.43 11.78
CA ARG A 192 2.14 17.53 10.95
C ARG A 192 1.47 16.98 9.70
N GLY A 193 0.22 17.36 9.45
CA GLY A 193 -0.46 17.22 8.16
C GLY A 193 -0.21 18.46 7.32
N GLU A 194 0.43 18.35 6.17
CA GLU A 194 0.81 19.42 5.30
C GLU A 194 0.10 19.27 3.96
N ARG A 195 -0.77 20.22 3.62
CA ARG A 195 -1.66 20.14 2.47
C ARG A 195 -1.08 20.68 1.18
N PRO A 196 -0.28 21.77 1.17
CA PRO A 196 0.32 22.31 -0.05
C PRO A 196 1.12 21.30 -0.86
N VAL A 197 1.82 20.38 -0.20
CA VAL A 197 2.62 19.30 -0.82
C VAL A 197 2.09 17.91 -0.54
N SER A 198 0.95 17.78 0.16
CA SER A 198 0.32 16.49 0.53
C SER A 198 1.25 15.56 1.30
N GLU A 199 2.00 16.08 2.25
CA GLU A 199 2.90 15.33 3.11
C GLU A 199 2.31 15.14 4.51
N ASN A 200 2.66 14.02 5.14
CA ASN A 200 2.33 13.72 6.53
C ASN A 200 3.62 13.41 7.28
N GLY A 201 4.02 14.31 8.16
CA GLY A 201 5.21 14.18 8.99
C GLY A 201 4.89 13.61 10.38
N SER A 202 5.75 12.74 10.89
CA SER A 202 5.62 12.13 12.22
C SER A 202 6.97 12.10 12.93
N TRP A 203 6.98 12.38 14.24
CA TRP A 203 8.18 12.15 15.06
C TRP A 203 8.48 10.65 15.17
N SER A 204 7.46 9.83 15.43
CA SER A 204 7.62 8.38 15.53
C SER A 204 7.78 7.71 14.18
N THR A 205 8.52 6.60 14.15
CA THR A 205 8.59 5.73 12.96
C THR A 205 7.29 4.95 12.83
N LEU A 206 6.44 5.35 11.92
CA LEU A 206 5.14 4.74 11.68
C LEU A 206 5.15 3.96 10.37
N VAL A 207 4.23 3.01 10.23
CA VAL A 207 4.15 2.15 9.05
C VAL A 207 3.08 2.64 8.07
N ARG A 208 1.95 3.16 8.58
CA ARG A 208 0.78 3.48 7.75
C ARG A 208 0.11 4.82 8.08
N ARG A 209 -0.04 5.15 9.37
CA ARG A 209 -0.87 6.27 9.82
C ARG A 209 -0.42 6.79 11.19
N PHE A 210 -0.87 7.95 11.60
CA PHE A 210 -0.53 8.53 12.89
C PHE A 210 -1.04 7.72 14.10
N HIS A 211 -2.12 6.95 13.95
CA HIS A 211 -2.76 6.14 14.99
C HIS A 211 -2.11 4.73 15.13
N GLU A 212 -0.84 4.70 15.48
CA GLU A 212 -0.06 3.48 15.79
C GLU A 212 0.57 3.62 17.19
N PRO A 213 -0.25 3.56 18.27
CA PRO A 213 0.23 3.85 19.63
C PRO A 213 1.34 2.94 20.11
N GLU A 214 1.50 1.75 19.55
CA GLU A 214 2.61 0.81 19.80
C GLU A 214 3.96 1.37 19.35
N ASN A 215 3.98 2.28 18.38
CA ASN A 215 5.17 2.88 17.78
C ASN A 215 5.48 4.27 18.34
N PHE A 216 4.70 4.80 19.29
CA PHE A 216 4.93 6.12 19.84
C PHE A 216 6.28 6.23 20.56
N GLY A 217 6.96 7.37 20.40
CA GLY A 217 8.23 7.67 21.03
C GLY A 217 8.08 7.88 22.55
N ARG A 218 9.18 7.70 23.27
CA ARG A 218 9.24 7.87 24.72
C ARG A 218 9.52 9.33 25.10
N LEU A 219 8.63 9.95 25.85
CA LEU A 219 8.83 11.24 26.48
C LEU A 219 9.15 11.02 27.97
N VAL A 220 10.35 11.37 28.38
CA VAL A 220 10.82 11.20 29.76
C VAL A 220 10.80 12.56 30.47
N PHE A 221 10.16 12.65 31.62
CA PHE A 221 10.12 13.88 32.41
C PHE A 221 11.43 13.99 33.23
N GLY A 222 12.27 14.96 32.86
CA GLY A 222 13.48 15.28 33.60
C GLY A 222 13.25 16.27 34.76
N ASP A 223 14.29 16.69 35.41
CA ASP A 223 14.25 17.81 36.35
C ASP A 223 14.74 19.13 35.72
N ALA A 224 14.88 20.16 36.55
CA ALA A 224 15.34 21.48 36.08
C ALA A 224 16.79 21.49 35.60
N ASP A 225 17.60 20.53 36.10
CA ASP A 225 19.02 20.39 35.77
C ASP A 225 19.26 19.36 34.66
N THR A 226 18.21 18.92 33.97
CA THR A 226 18.29 17.98 32.87
C THR A 226 19.12 18.56 31.70
N PRO A 227 20.18 17.86 31.27
CA PRO A 227 20.96 18.28 30.11
C PRO A 227 20.12 18.27 28.84
N ILE A 228 20.32 19.27 27.98
CA ILE A 228 19.61 19.39 26.70
C ILE A 228 20.56 19.18 25.58
N VAL A 229 20.19 18.30 24.63
CA VAL A 229 20.95 18.05 23.41
C VAL A 229 20.12 18.54 22.21
N LYS A 230 20.58 19.65 21.62
CA LYS A 230 19.98 20.22 20.42
C LYS A 230 20.77 19.76 19.20
N ILE A 231 20.13 19.04 18.29
CA ILE A 231 20.74 18.54 17.07
C ILE A 231 20.42 19.50 15.93
N SER A 232 21.45 20.15 15.40
CA SER A 232 21.33 21.01 14.21
C SER A 232 21.55 20.26 12.90
N THR A 233 22.22 19.12 12.93
CA THR A 233 22.45 18.27 11.75
C THR A 233 22.40 16.80 12.18
N PHE A 234 21.56 16.02 11.51
CA PHE A 234 21.61 14.56 11.56
C PHE A 234 21.19 14.02 10.20
N THR A 235 22.18 13.58 9.42
CA THR A 235 21.94 13.09 8.06
C THR A 235 22.84 11.91 7.75
N GLY A 236 22.30 10.97 6.96
CA GLY A 236 23.08 9.93 6.29
C GLY A 236 23.21 10.29 4.81
N LEU A 237 24.42 10.29 4.31
CA LEU A 237 24.72 10.65 2.92
C LEU A 237 24.80 9.38 2.04
N PRO A 238 24.55 9.51 0.73
CA PRO A 238 24.63 8.38 -0.20
C PRO A 238 26.01 7.72 -0.31
N ASN A 239 27.07 8.40 0.15
CA ASN A 239 28.42 7.80 0.25
C ASN A 239 28.62 6.95 1.52
N GLY A 240 27.59 6.80 2.37
CA GLY A 240 27.65 6.06 3.63
C GLY A 240 28.20 6.88 4.81
N MET A 241 28.44 8.17 4.63
CA MET A 241 28.85 9.06 5.74
C MET A 241 27.61 9.47 6.54
N VAL A 242 27.70 9.42 7.87
CA VAL A 242 26.67 9.90 8.79
C VAL A 242 27.21 11.09 9.55
N GLU A 243 26.55 12.24 9.37
CA GLU A 243 26.93 13.50 10.01
C GLU A 243 25.97 13.83 11.15
N ARG A 244 26.52 14.25 12.27
CA ARG A 244 25.79 14.77 13.43
C ARG A 244 26.50 16.01 13.93
N ALA A 245 25.74 17.07 14.14
CA ALA A 245 26.22 18.29 14.78
C ALA A 245 25.16 18.85 15.70
N GLY A 246 25.60 19.55 16.73
CA GLY A 246 24.66 20.14 17.67
C GLY A 246 25.36 20.76 18.87
N GLU A 247 24.55 21.04 19.87
CA GLU A 247 24.96 21.67 21.13
C GLU A 247 24.45 20.84 22.31
N ILE A 248 25.25 20.77 23.36
CA ILE A 248 24.87 20.15 24.62
C ILE A 248 24.88 21.24 25.68
N SER A 249 23.77 21.47 26.33
CA SER A 249 23.65 22.37 27.48
C SER A 249 23.70 21.57 28.77
N ASN A 250 24.55 21.97 29.68
CA ASN A 250 24.64 21.46 31.05
C ASN A 250 24.14 22.53 32.02
N PRO A 251 22.88 22.51 32.47
CA PRO A 251 22.40 23.44 33.50
C PRO A 251 22.84 23.10 34.93
N ASP A 252 23.36 21.87 35.13
CA ASP A 252 23.84 21.41 36.45
C ASP A 252 25.09 22.20 36.91
N SER A 253 25.23 22.34 38.20
CA SER A 253 26.40 22.88 38.90
C SER A 253 27.65 21.96 38.89
N GLN A 254 27.49 20.71 38.45
CA GLN A 254 28.55 19.72 38.27
C GLN A 254 28.89 19.48 36.81
N PRO A 255 30.15 19.14 36.49
CA PRO A 255 30.52 18.75 35.12
C PRO A 255 29.90 17.40 34.77
N ILE A 256 29.43 17.26 33.52
CA ILE A 256 28.84 16.02 32.99
C ILE A 256 29.68 15.43 31.86
N GLN A 257 29.55 14.11 31.69
CA GLN A 257 30.04 13.37 30.54
C GLN A 257 28.86 12.88 29.72
N VAL A 258 28.74 13.39 28.49
CA VAL A 258 27.67 12.97 27.59
C VAL A 258 28.23 11.94 26.62
N ARG A 259 27.68 10.72 26.65
CA ARG A 259 27.99 9.70 25.64
C ARG A 259 27.16 9.96 24.42
N LEU A 260 27.79 10.09 23.25
CA LEU A 260 27.18 10.26 21.95
C LEU A 260 27.42 8.97 21.15
N ASN A 261 26.38 8.15 21.05
CA ASN A 261 26.41 6.89 20.31
C ASN A 261 25.66 7.00 19.00
N THR A 262 26.15 6.37 17.95
CA THR A 262 25.40 6.16 16.71
C THR A 262 25.48 4.71 16.33
N THR A 263 24.35 4.07 16.16
CA THR A 263 24.20 2.70 15.67
C THR A 263 23.64 2.71 14.26
N ILE A 264 24.23 1.97 13.33
CA ILE A 264 23.76 1.81 11.97
C ILE A 264 23.10 0.44 11.81
N LEU A 265 21.85 0.40 11.39
CA LEU A 265 21.11 -0.83 11.08
C LEU A 265 21.11 -1.07 9.55
N PRO A 266 21.04 -2.35 9.10
CA PRO A 266 20.92 -3.58 9.90
C PRO A 266 22.25 -4.08 10.51
N ASP A 267 23.40 -3.53 10.15
CA ASP A 267 24.73 -4.08 10.48
C ASP A 267 25.05 -4.06 11.98
N GLY A 268 24.35 -3.22 12.78
CA GLY A 268 24.60 -3.02 14.20
C GLY A 268 25.92 -2.30 14.51
N LYS A 269 26.56 -1.69 13.51
CA LYS A 269 27.81 -0.97 13.67
C LYS A 269 27.62 0.25 14.56
N GLN A 270 28.49 0.42 15.56
CA GLN A 270 28.39 1.49 16.54
C GLN A 270 29.59 2.43 16.47
N PHE A 271 29.31 3.71 16.73
CA PHE A 271 30.30 4.78 16.82
C PHE A 271 30.05 5.53 18.12
N ASP A 272 30.99 5.48 19.03
CA ASP A 272 30.90 6.09 20.36
C ASP A 272 31.87 7.25 20.50
N ARG A 273 31.41 8.32 21.14
CA ARG A 273 32.17 9.49 21.55
C ARG A 273 31.72 9.95 22.93
N ILE A 274 32.60 10.57 23.67
CA ILE A 274 32.30 11.21 24.95
C ILE A 274 32.59 12.70 24.82
N ALA A 275 31.58 13.50 25.16
CA ALA A 275 31.66 14.95 25.19
C ALA A 275 31.60 15.44 26.65
N PRO A 276 32.69 15.98 27.20
CA PRO A 276 32.68 16.62 28.51
C PRO A 276 32.05 18.01 28.41
N VAL A 277 31.12 18.34 29.34
CA VAL A 277 30.48 19.67 29.42
C VAL A 277 30.64 20.21 30.83
N ALA A 278 31.23 21.39 30.94
CA ALA A 278 31.47 22.06 32.19
C ALA A 278 30.13 22.51 32.86
N PRO A 279 30.13 22.78 34.18
CA PRO A 279 28.95 23.26 34.87
C PRO A 279 28.38 24.54 34.26
N ASN A 280 27.05 24.68 34.23
CA ASN A 280 26.34 25.86 33.74
C ASN A 280 26.86 26.38 32.38
N SER A 281 27.17 25.45 31.46
CA SER A 281 27.81 25.80 30.18
C SER A 281 27.22 25.01 29.00
N MET A 282 27.62 25.41 27.79
CA MET A 282 27.31 24.71 26.54
C MET A 282 28.59 24.20 25.86
N ALA A 283 28.49 23.03 25.24
CA ALA A 283 29.50 22.47 24.36
C ALA A 283 28.92 22.17 22.99
N LYS A 284 29.66 22.56 21.92
CA LYS A 284 29.30 22.19 20.55
C LYS A 284 29.99 20.89 20.14
N PHE A 285 29.34 20.10 19.34
CA PHE A 285 29.94 18.92 18.73
C PHE A 285 29.64 18.83 17.23
N ARG A 286 30.58 18.22 16.51
CA ARG A 286 30.38 17.79 15.12
C ARG A 286 31.07 16.44 14.95
N LEU A 287 30.31 15.44 14.51
CA LEU A 287 30.76 14.07 14.33
C LEU A 287 30.47 13.62 12.90
N GLN A 288 31.43 12.92 12.34
CA GLN A 288 31.32 12.28 11.04
C GLN A 288 31.83 10.85 11.18
N ASP A 289 31.04 9.88 10.78
CA ASP A 289 31.40 8.47 10.78
C ASP A 289 31.00 7.82 9.46
N GLN A 290 31.82 6.86 9.02
CA GLN A 290 31.67 6.17 7.75
C GLN A 290 31.15 4.74 7.97
N THR A 291 29.99 4.42 7.40
CA THR A 291 29.53 3.03 7.28
C THR A 291 29.98 2.40 5.96
N THR A 292 30.09 1.07 5.99
CA THR A 292 30.31 0.26 4.79
C THR A 292 29.04 -0.45 4.34
N GLY A 293 27.91 -0.26 5.07
CA GLY A 293 26.61 -0.76 4.66
C GLY A 293 26.13 -0.16 3.33
N GLU A 294 25.33 -0.88 2.60
CA GLU A 294 24.71 -0.47 1.34
C GLU A 294 23.20 -0.79 1.37
N GLY A 295 22.42 -0.14 0.52
CA GLY A 295 20.97 -0.23 0.49
C GLY A 295 20.31 0.72 1.48
N GLN A 296 19.12 0.36 1.94
CA GLN A 296 18.38 1.12 2.94
C GLN A 296 19.00 0.89 4.32
N LEU A 297 19.51 1.96 4.91
CA LEU A 297 20.14 1.96 6.22
C LEU A 297 19.38 2.87 7.17
N THR A 298 19.55 2.63 8.48
CA THR A 298 18.98 3.49 9.52
C THR A 298 20.07 3.84 10.52
N ALA A 299 20.35 5.14 10.67
CA ALA A 299 21.19 5.64 11.72
C ALA A 299 20.35 5.96 12.95
N ILE A 300 20.74 5.44 14.12
CA ILE A 300 20.14 5.71 15.42
C ILE A 300 21.16 6.48 16.22
N PHE A 301 20.89 7.74 16.51
CA PHE A 301 21.70 8.57 17.39
C PHE A 301 21.13 8.58 18.80
N GLU A 302 21.98 8.36 19.79
CA GLU A 302 21.61 8.45 21.20
C GLU A 302 22.64 9.29 21.95
N ALA A 303 22.15 10.28 22.68
CA ALA A 303 22.92 11.01 23.68
C ALA A 303 22.45 10.58 25.07
N SER A 304 23.40 10.20 25.94
CA SER A 304 23.09 9.73 27.29
C SER A 304 24.06 10.29 28.34
N VAL A 305 23.54 10.47 29.56
CA VAL A 305 24.28 10.92 30.74
C VAL A 305 24.06 9.93 31.88
N GLY A 306 25.13 9.41 32.48
CA GLY A 306 25.03 8.43 33.54
C GLY A 306 24.31 7.13 33.14
N GLY A 307 24.26 6.82 31.84
CA GLY A 307 23.52 5.67 31.30
C GLY A 307 22.05 5.95 30.96
N ASN A 308 21.51 7.12 31.28
CA ASN A 308 20.16 7.53 30.94
C ASN A 308 20.16 8.27 29.62
N ALA A 309 19.33 7.83 28.66
CA ALA A 309 19.16 8.50 27.38
C ALA A 309 18.47 9.86 27.57
N VAL A 310 19.11 10.92 27.07
CA VAL A 310 18.56 12.28 27.04
C VAL A 310 17.84 12.52 25.73
N CYS A 311 18.41 12.01 24.64
CA CYS A 311 17.83 12.15 23.30
C CYS A 311 18.15 10.90 22.48
N ARG A 312 17.13 10.37 21.77
CA ARG A 312 17.33 9.31 20.77
C ARG A 312 16.55 9.66 19.51
N LEU A 313 17.27 9.76 18.41
CA LEU A 313 16.77 10.12 17.09
C LEU A 313 17.06 9.01 16.08
N ILE A 314 16.26 8.92 15.04
CA ILE A 314 16.39 7.93 13.96
C ILE A 314 16.42 8.66 12.63
N ARG A 315 17.39 8.31 11.77
CA ARG A 315 17.50 8.85 10.40
C ARG A 315 17.68 7.72 9.40
N PRO A 316 16.64 7.35 8.66
CA PRO A 316 16.77 6.48 7.48
C PRO A 316 17.53 7.19 6.36
N PHE A 317 18.35 6.43 5.62
CA PHE A 317 19.05 6.93 4.43
C PHE A 317 19.40 5.77 3.50
N ASN A 318 19.69 6.07 2.23
CA ASN A 318 20.05 5.06 1.24
C ASN A 318 21.47 5.23 0.74
N VAL A 319 22.23 4.13 0.74
CA VAL A 319 23.58 4.06 0.17
C VAL A 319 23.51 3.17 -1.07
N PRO A 320 23.71 3.70 -2.29
CA PRO A 320 23.70 2.88 -3.49
C PRO A 320 24.64 1.68 -3.39
N PRO A 321 24.24 0.50 -3.91
CA PRO A 321 25.01 -0.75 -3.72
C PRO A 321 26.20 -0.85 -4.68
N VAL A 322 27.10 0.13 -4.65
CA VAL A 322 28.24 0.22 -5.57
C VAL A 322 29.27 -0.88 -5.32
N ARG A 323 29.57 -1.17 -4.06
CA ARG A 323 30.61 -2.17 -3.68
C ARG A 323 30.13 -3.59 -3.96
N SER A 324 28.93 -3.92 -3.57
CA SER A 324 28.32 -5.24 -3.81
C SER A 324 28.17 -5.51 -5.32
N ARG A 325 27.76 -4.51 -6.09
CA ARG A 325 27.68 -4.59 -7.56
C ARG A 325 29.06 -4.80 -8.18
N LEU A 326 30.09 -4.05 -7.75
CA LEU A 326 31.48 -4.24 -8.21
C LEU A 326 32.03 -5.63 -7.85
N ALA A 327 31.72 -6.14 -6.66
CA ALA A 327 32.12 -7.49 -6.26
C ALA A 327 31.46 -8.56 -7.15
N SER A 328 30.17 -8.42 -7.41
CA SER A 328 29.42 -9.28 -8.33
C SER A 328 30.01 -9.24 -9.75
N LEU A 329 30.31 -8.04 -10.27
CA LEU A 329 30.94 -7.89 -11.59
C LEU A 329 32.33 -8.51 -11.64
N THR A 330 33.11 -8.41 -10.57
CA THR A 330 34.42 -9.07 -10.47
C THR A 330 34.28 -10.58 -10.61
N ALA A 331 33.37 -11.19 -9.83
CA ALA A 331 33.11 -12.64 -9.91
C ALA A 331 32.62 -13.07 -11.31
N ARG A 332 31.76 -12.27 -11.95
CA ARG A 332 31.28 -12.52 -13.32
C ARG A 332 32.42 -12.43 -14.35
N LEU A 333 33.26 -11.40 -14.24
CA LEU A 333 34.46 -11.25 -15.11
C LEU A 333 35.46 -12.39 -14.90
N ASP A 334 35.63 -12.89 -13.65
CA ASP A 334 36.49 -14.03 -13.35
C ASP A 334 35.95 -15.32 -14.00
N ALA A 335 34.63 -15.50 -14.04
CA ALA A 335 34.01 -16.62 -14.74
C ALA A 335 34.24 -16.58 -16.27
N LEU A 336 34.52 -15.39 -16.84
CA LEU A 336 34.78 -15.19 -18.28
C LEU A 336 36.28 -15.32 -18.63
N GLU A 337 37.13 -15.92 -17.80
CA GLU A 337 38.60 -15.92 -17.91
C GLU A 337 39.20 -16.34 -19.27
N LYS A 338 38.46 -17.02 -20.12
CA LYS A 338 38.90 -17.46 -21.46
C LYS A 338 38.53 -16.50 -22.60
N GLY A 339 37.98 -15.33 -22.26
CA GLY A 339 37.36 -14.39 -23.21
C GLY A 339 38.28 -13.48 -24.04
N GLY A 340 39.58 -13.62 -23.97
CA GLY A 340 40.50 -12.83 -24.82
C GLY A 340 40.54 -11.32 -24.56
N ALA A 341 40.85 -10.53 -25.59
CA ALA A 341 41.06 -9.08 -25.50
C ALA A 341 39.83 -8.29 -25.04
N ALA A 342 38.61 -8.77 -25.34
CA ALA A 342 37.35 -8.12 -24.92
C ALA A 342 37.17 -8.14 -23.40
N VAL A 343 37.44 -9.28 -22.76
CA VAL A 343 37.31 -9.41 -21.30
C VAL A 343 38.39 -8.57 -20.60
N GLN A 344 39.60 -8.48 -21.18
CA GLN A 344 40.66 -7.62 -20.64
C GLN A 344 40.22 -6.14 -20.67
N ALA A 345 39.61 -5.68 -21.75
CA ALA A 345 39.08 -4.32 -21.83
C ALA A 345 38.00 -4.03 -20.77
N LEU A 346 37.12 -5.01 -20.47
CA LEU A 346 36.12 -4.90 -19.39
C LEU A 346 36.79 -4.83 -18.01
N ARG A 347 37.87 -5.58 -17.77
CA ARG A 347 38.62 -5.50 -16.53
C ARG A 347 39.26 -4.11 -16.31
N GLU A 348 39.78 -3.49 -17.39
CA GLU A 348 40.30 -2.13 -17.28
C GLU A 348 39.19 -1.10 -16.96
N LYS A 349 38.01 -1.24 -17.58
CA LYS A 349 36.82 -0.44 -17.21
C LYS A 349 36.44 -0.66 -15.75
N GLN A 350 36.38 -1.91 -15.29
CA GLN A 350 36.06 -2.25 -13.91
C GLN A 350 37.08 -1.63 -12.93
N LYS A 351 38.39 -1.67 -13.21
CA LYS A 351 39.38 -0.99 -12.41
C LYS A 351 39.16 0.53 -12.34
N ALA A 352 38.78 1.15 -13.48
CA ALA A 352 38.49 2.58 -13.51
C ALA A 352 37.28 2.96 -12.66
N VAL A 353 36.19 2.18 -12.76
CA VAL A 353 35.00 2.37 -11.92
C VAL A 353 35.31 2.12 -10.44
N SER A 354 36.08 1.06 -10.12
CA SER A 354 36.52 0.78 -8.76
C SER A 354 37.37 1.91 -8.17
N LYS A 355 38.27 2.50 -8.96
CA LYS A 355 39.04 3.68 -8.56
C LYS A 355 38.13 4.90 -8.32
N ALA A 356 37.18 5.14 -9.21
CA ALA A 356 36.21 6.24 -9.04
C ALA A 356 35.34 6.03 -7.78
N ALA A 357 34.96 4.79 -7.50
CA ALA A 357 34.18 4.44 -6.31
C ALA A 357 34.90 4.74 -4.99
N LEU A 358 36.25 4.68 -4.95
CA LEU A 358 37.01 5.06 -3.77
C LEU A 358 36.85 6.54 -3.42
N TRP A 359 36.63 7.39 -4.40
CA TRP A 359 36.48 8.83 -4.20
C TRP A 359 35.06 9.26 -3.77
N ILE A 360 34.08 8.35 -3.77
CA ILE A 360 32.72 8.66 -3.33
C ILE A 360 32.70 9.16 -1.88
N ALA A 361 33.53 8.60 -1.01
CA ALA A 361 33.63 9.03 0.38
C ALA A 361 34.03 10.51 0.52
N GLU A 362 34.86 11.01 -0.41
CA GLU A 362 35.35 12.38 -0.40
C GLU A 362 34.52 13.37 -1.23
N SER A 363 33.72 12.87 -2.18
CA SER A 363 32.93 13.68 -3.12
C SER A 363 31.56 13.05 -3.37
N PRO A 364 30.58 13.23 -2.47
CA PRO A 364 29.23 12.63 -2.60
C PRO A 364 28.51 13.02 -3.90
N ASP A 365 28.78 14.20 -4.43
CA ASP A 365 28.25 14.73 -5.69
C ASP A 365 28.61 13.87 -6.92
N LYS A 366 29.67 13.06 -6.83
CA LYS A 366 30.09 12.17 -7.91
C LYS A 366 29.39 10.81 -7.93
N ILE A 367 28.56 10.50 -6.94
CA ILE A 367 27.94 9.18 -6.80
C ILE A 367 27.12 8.79 -8.04
N ASP A 368 26.36 9.73 -8.58
CA ASP A 368 25.52 9.48 -9.77
C ASP A 368 26.36 9.16 -11.01
N SER A 369 27.54 9.75 -11.13
CA SER A 369 28.45 9.46 -12.22
C SER A 369 29.09 8.07 -12.10
N VAL A 370 29.41 7.65 -10.87
CA VAL A 370 29.92 6.30 -10.60
C VAL A 370 28.83 5.25 -10.81
N VAL A 371 27.61 5.51 -10.36
CA VAL A 371 26.46 4.61 -10.58
C VAL A 371 26.22 4.44 -12.08
N ARG A 372 26.19 5.51 -12.86
CA ARG A 372 26.06 5.41 -14.34
C ARG A 372 27.18 4.61 -14.97
N ALA A 373 28.42 4.84 -14.58
CA ALA A 373 29.58 4.09 -15.09
C ALA A 373 29.49 2.60 -14.73
N LEU A 374 28.93 2.30 -13.56
CA LEU A 374 28.68 0.94 -13.11
C LEU A 374 27.57 0.28 -13.95
N ASP A 375 26.48 0.99 -14.24
CA ASP A 375 25.41 0.52 -15.13
C ASP A 375 25.93 0.19 -16.52
N ASP A 376 26.81 1.03 -17.06
CA ASP A 376 27.46 0.80 -18.37
C ASP A 376 28.40 -0.41 -18.35
N LEU A 377 29.12 -0.61 -17.26
CA LEU A 377 30.00 -1.77 -17.09
C LEU A 377 29.19 -3.06 -16.96
N GLU A 378 28.11 -3.06 -16.18
CA GLU A 378 27.21 -4.22 -16.04
C GLU A 378 26.61 -4.64 -17.38
N ARG A 379 26.16 -3.69 -18.17
CA ARG A 379 25.64 -3.95 -19.52
C ARG A 379 26.71 -4.58 -20.42
N ALA A 380 27.94 -4.07 -20.37
CA ALA A 380 29.03 -4.59 -21.16
C ALA A 380 29.47 -6.00 -20.72
N VAL A 381 29.49 -6.28 -19.41
CA VAL A 381 29.76 -7.63 -18.86
C VAL A 381 28.64 -8.59 -19.26
N LEU A 382 27.38 -8.18 -19.11
CA LEU A 382 26.21 -8.96 -19.52
C LEU A 382 26.32 -9.34 -21.02
N THR A 383 26.62 -8.38 -21.86
CA THR A 383 26.82 -8.62 -23.31
C THR A 383 27.89 -9.68 -23.55
N ALA A 384 29.03 -9.59 -22.85
CA ALA A 384 30.12 -10.55 -22.97
C ALA A 384 29.72 -11.97 -22.49
N GLU A 385 28.86 -12.09 -21.48
CA GLU A 385 28.37 -13.38 -20.94
C GLU A 385 27.36 -14.06 -21.85
N PHE A 386 26.43 -13.29 -22.38
CA PHE A 386 25.28 -13.85 -23.09
C PHE A 386 25.47 -13.92 -24.62
N ARG A 387 26.26 -13.02 -25.20
CA ARG A 387 26.52 -13.01 -26.64
C ARG A 387 27.07 -14.34 -27.18
N PRO A 388 27.98 -15.06 -26.51
CA PRO A 388 28.39 -16.40 -26.93
C PRO A 388 27.27 -17.45 -26.85
N LYS A 389 26.36 -17.34 -25.87
CA LYS A 389 25.24 -18.28 -25.68
C LYS A 389 24.17 -18.13 -26.76
N VAL A 390 24.04 -16.95 -27.31
CA VAL A 390 23.05 -16.63 -28.35
C VAL A 390 23.64 -16.64 -29.78
N LYS A 391 24.80 -17.28 -29.96
CA LYS A 391 25.46 -17.46 -31.28
C LYS A 391 25.64 -16.16 -32.09
N GLY A 392 25.88 -15.06 -31.38
CA GLY A 392 26.09 -13.75 -31.96
C GLY A 392 24.84 -12.90 -32.21
N ALA A 393 23.64 -13.36 -31.78
CA ALA A 393 22.45 -12.55 -31.79
C ALA A 393 22.59 -11.31 -30.87
N GLU A 394 21.88 -10.26 -31.21
CA GLU A 394 21.95 -8.99 -30.46
C GLU A 394 20.98 -8.92 -29.28
N PHE A 395 20.37 -10.03 -28.90
CA PHE A 395 19.43 -10.12 -27.76
C PHE A 395 19.48 -11.50 -27.11
N TYR A 396 18.96 -11.56 -25.89
CA TYR A 396 18.71 -12.81 -25.15
C TYR A 396 17.26 -12.91 -24.72
N ALA A 397 16.58 -13.97 -25.17
CA ALA A 397 15.21 -14.29 -24.74
C ALA A 397 15.24 -15.27 -23.57
N TRP A 398 14.50 -15.00 -22.52
CA TRP A 398 14.50 -15.79 -21.30
C TRP A 398 13.15 -15.86 -20.60
N ALA A 399 12.87 -17.01 -19.94
CA ALA A 399 11.65 -17.23 -19.19
C ALA A 399 11.58 -16.35 -17.95
N ALA A 400 10.45 -15.70 -17.73
CA ALA A 400 10.23 -14.79 -16.62
C ALA A 400 8.95 -15.14 -15.86
N ASN A 401 8.88 -14.75 -14.58
CA ASN A 401 7.64 -14.83 -13.83
C ASN A 401 6.66 -13.74 -14.32
N PRO A 402 5.44 -14.08 -14.74
CA PRO A 402 4.49 -13.13 -15.30
C PRO A 402 4.01 -12.06 -14.30
N TRP A 403 4.15 -12.30 -13.01
CA TRP A 403 3.66 -11.43 -11.94
C TRP A 403 4.69 -10.40 -11.46
N VAL A 404 5.97 -10.60 -11.76
CA VAL A 404 7.03 -9.65 -11.41
C VAL A 404 6.96 -8.46 -12.34
N GLN A 405 6.84 -7.26 -11.77
CA GLN A 405 6.86 -6.02 -12.55
C GLN A 405 8.24 -5.82 -13.17
N LEU A 406 8.28 -5.76 -14.50
CA LEU A 406 9.51 -5.52 -15.26
C LEU A 406 9.89 -4.06 -15.23
N LYS A 407 11.20 -3.77 -15.08
CA LYS A 407 11.78 -2.45 -15.33
C LYS A 407 12.62 -2.48 -16.61
N PRO A 408 12.75 -1.36 -17.33
CA PRO A 408 13.53 -1.34 -18.59
C PRO A 408 14.99 -1.79 -18.42
N ALA A 409 15.57 -1.58 -17.26
CA ALA A 409 16.95 -1.92 -16.94
C ALA A 409 17.14 -3.32 -16.33
N ASP A 410 16.08 -4.10 -16.16
CA ASP A 410 16.18 -5.44 -15.57
C ASP A 410 17.01 -6.36 -16.46
N LEU A 411 17.81 -7.19 -15.81
CA LEU A 411 18.77 -8.10 -16.45
C LEU A 411 18.35 -9.55 -16.21
N PRO A 412 18.73 -10.49 -17.10
CA PRO A 412 18.48 -11.91 -16.89
C PRO A 412 19.16 -12.38 -15.59
N PRO A 413 18.42 -13.06 -14.68
CA PRO A 413 19.04 -13.67 -13.52
C PRO A 413 19.95 -14.84 -13.92
N THR A 414 20.72 -15.32 -12.96
CA THR A 414 21.55 -16.52 -13.15
C THR A 414 20.66 -17.77 -13.15
N GLY A 415 20.98 -18.74 -13.98
CA GLY A 415 20.27 -20.03 -14.05
C GLY A 415 19.89 -20.46 -15.45
N ASP A 416 19.15 -21.58 -15.55
CA ASP A 416 18.51 -22.01 -16.78
C ASP A 416 17.16 -21.31 -16.93
N LEU A 417 17.06 -20.44 -17.90
CA LEU A 417 15.88 -19.64 -18.19
C LEU A 417 15.30 -19.97 -19.57
N SER A 418 15.60 -21.18 -20.10
CA SER A 418 15.21 -21.60 -21.43
C SER A 418 13.80 -22.17 -21.53
N ALA A 419 13.13 -22.41 -20.38
CA ALA A 419 11.82 -23.05 -20.35
C ALA A 419 10.88 -22.50 -19.29
N ILE A 420 9.59 -22.48 -19.62
CA ILE A 420 8.46 -22.24 -18.74
C ILE A 420 7.72 -23.56 -18.56
N SER A 421 7.46 -23.97 -17.32
CA SER A 421 6.64 -25.14 -17.01
C SER A 421 5.49 -24.74 -16.11
N THR A 422 4.26 -25.11 -16.48
CA THR A 422 3.04 -24.73 -15.75
C THR A 422 1.97 -25.80 -15.91
N GLN A 423 0.97 -25.77 -15.03
CA GLN A 423 -0.19 -26.66 -15.07
C GLN A 423 -1.50 -25.88 -14.91
N ALA A 424 -2.58 -26.40 -15.45
CA ALA A 424 -3.89 -25.76 -15.39
C ALA A 424 -5.02 -26.79 -15.37
N TYR A 425 -6.13 -26.46 -14.74
CA TYR A 425 -7.39 -27.16 -14.94
C TYR A 425 -7.93 -26.87 -16.35
N ARG A 426 -8.83 -27.69 -16.85
CA ARG A 426 -9.58 -27.36 -18.07
C ARG A 426 -10.49 -26.16 -17.81
N GLY A 427 -10.55 -25.23 -18.77
CA GLY A 427 -11.31 -23.99 -18.67
C GLY A 427 -10.63 -22.87 -17.89
N GLU A 428 -9.34 -23.03 -17.56
CA GLU A 428 -8.52 -22.03 -16.86
C GLU A 428 -7.69 -21.20 -17.84
N ASN A 429 -7.38 -19.95 -17.51
CA ASN A 429 -6.35 -19.17 -18.16
C ASN A 429 -5.00 -19.37 -17.47
N VAL A 430 -3.97 -19.58 -18.27
CA VAL A 430 -2.57 -19.71 -17.83
C VAL A 430 -1.79 -18.48 -18.30
N TYR A 431 -0.84 -18.07 -17.50
CA TYR A 431 -0.02 -16.90 -17.77
C TYR A 431 1.45 -17.28 -17.88
N ALA A 432 2.11 -16.77 -18.91
CA ALA A 432 3.53 -17.00 -19.13
C ALA A 432 4.18 -15.70 -19.62
N ALA A 433 5.44 -15.50 -19.28
CA ALA A 433 6.18 -14.32 -19.72
C ALA A 433 7.55 -14.70 -20.25
N VAL A 434 7.95 -14.06 -21.33
CA VAL A 434 9.29 -14.14 -21.93
C VAL A 434 9.87 -12.74 -21.99
N ASN A 435 10.96 -12.51 -21.30
CA ASN A 435 11.72 -11.29 -21.39
C ASN A 435 12.72 -11.34 -22.53
N VAL A 436 12.99 -10.19 -23.12
CA VAL A 436 13.96 -10.04 -24.21
C VAL A 436 14.90 -8.90 -23.88
N THR A 437 16.13 -9.22 -23.51
CA THR A 437 17.17 -8.24 -23.16
C THR A 437 17.99 -7.92 -24.40
N SER A 438 18.01 -6.65 -24.80
CA SER A 438 18.78 -6.15 -25.94
C SER A 438 20.24 -5.88 -25.58
N PHE A 439 21.17 -6.31 -26.42
CA PHE A 439 22.58 -5.94 -26.41
C PHE A 439 22.95 -5.05 -27.62
N ALA A 440 21.97 -4.67 -28.39
CA ALA A 440 22.13 -3.88 -29.60
C ALA A 440 22.34 -2.40 -29.28
N GLU A 441 23.08 -1.71 -30.15
CA GLU A 441 23.30 -0.25 -30.07
C GLU A 441 22.09 0.55 -30.61
N GLN A 442 21.11 -0.15 -31.18
CA GLN A 442 19.86 0.43 -31.68
C GLN A 442 18.67 -0.37 -31.17
N ALA A 443 17.49 0.22 -31.30
CA ALA A 443 16.27 -0.50 -30.95
C ALA A 443 16.08 -1.72 -31.84
N LEU A 444 15.74 -2.84 -31.24
CA LEU A 444 15.43 -4.08 -31.95
C LEU A 444 13.96 -4.12 -32.32
N ASP A 445 13.67 -4.50 -33.57
CA ASP A 445 12.34 -4.81 -34.04
C ASP A 445 12.24 -6.33 -34.25
N LEU A 446 11.44 -6.95 -33.40
CA LEU A 446 11.36 -8.41 -33.26
C LEU A 446 9.95 -8.90 -33.57
N ARG A 447 9.87 -10.03 -34.26
CA ARG A 447 8.63 -10.78 -34.44
C ARG A 447 8.55 -11.87 -33.39
N VAL A 448 7.37 -11.99 -32.78
CA VAL A 448 7.06 -13.02 -31.78
C VAL A 448 6.10 -14.04 -32.40
N THR A 449 6.41 -15.32 -32.24
CA THR A 449 5.46 -16.40 -32.51
C THR A 449 5.35 -17.29 -31.27
N ALA A 450 4.14 -17.70 -30.93
CA ALA A 450 3.89 -18.60 -29.82
C ALA A 450 2.98 -19.75 -30.30
N GLY A 451 3.38 -20.98 -30.03
CA GLY A 451 2.59 -22.13 -30.41
C GLY A 451 2.90 -23.34 -29.53
N LEU A 452 1.88 -24.09 -29.17
CA LEU A 452 2.00 -25.35 -28.47
C LEU A 452 1.40 -26.48 -29.33
N ALA A 453 2.09 -27.60 -29.42
CA ALA A 453 1.64 -28.72 -30.24
C ALA A 453 0.24 -29.17 -29.86
N SER A 454 -0.60 -29.41 -30.85
CA SER A 454 -2.01 -29.84 -30.69
C SER A 454 -2.95 -28.82 -30.04
N MET A 455 -2.51 -27.58 -29.87
CA MET A 455 -3.33 -26.48 -29.32
C MET A 455 -3.74 -25.55 -30.48
N PRO A 456 -5.03 -25.17 -30.55
CA PRO A 456 -5.46 -24.15 -31.51
C PRO A 456 -4.78 -22.80 -31.24
N GLU A 457 -4.37 -22.08 -32.29
CA GLU A 457 -3.76 -20.75 -32.12
C GLU A 457 -4.69 -19.76 -31.41
N SER A 458 -6.01 -19.90 -31.56
CA SER A 458 -7.00 -19.06 -30.89
C SER A 458 -7.00 -19.18 -29.36
N ASN A 459 -6.35 -20.22 -28.81
CA ASN A 459 -6.20 -20.39 -27.37
C ASN A 459 -5.03 -19.58 -26.79
N ILE A 460 -4.17 -18.98 -27.64
CA ILE A 460 -2.99 -18.23 -27.23
C ILE A 460 -3.14 -16.77 -27.63
N GLN A 461 -3.17 -15.89 -26.66
CA GLN A 461 -3.09 -14.45 -26.89
C GLN A 461 -1.67 -13.97 -26.58
N VAL A 462 -1.07 -13.25 -27.54
CA VAL A 462 0.25 -12.67 -27.39
C VAL A 462 0.10 -11.19 -27.09
N HIS A 463 0.62 -10.76 -25.95
CA HIS A 463 0.65 -9.38 -25.53
C HIS A 463 2.08 -8.88 -25.45
N THR A 464 2.30 -7.59 -25.69
CA THR A 464 3.56 -6.92 -25.41
C THR A 464 3.42 -6.09 -24.15
N CYS A 465 4.43 -6.10 -23.29
CA CYS A 465 4.40 -5.31 -22.08
C CYS A 465 4.80 -3.87 -22.37
N ALA A 466 3.90 -2.92 -22.14
CA ALA A 466 4.18 -1.50 -22.25
C ALA A 466 4.65 -0.93 -20.90
N PHE A 467 5.67 -0.10 -20.96
CA PHE A 467 6.19 0.63 -19.79
C PHE A 467 5.37 1.90 -19.55
N VAL A 468 4.95 2.07 -18.31
CA VAL A 468 4.19 3.22 -17.84
C VAL A 468 4.90 3.85 -16.66
N LYS A 469 4.63 5.12 -16.37
CA LYS A 469 5.10 5.76 -15.14
C LYS A 469 4.46 5.08 -13.94
N GLU A 470 5.25 4.85 -12.92
CA GLU A 470 4.79 4.28 -11.65
C GLU A 470 3.74 5.17 -10.97
N ASP A 471 3.99 6.48 -10.99
CA ASP A 471 3.04 7.53 -10.62
C ASP A 471 3.26 8.80 -11.48
N GLY A 472 2.45 9.85 -11.25
CA GLY A 472 2.44 11.05 -12.09
C GLY A 472 3.76 11.82 -12.14
N ASP A 473 4.54 11.84 -11.05
CA ASP A 473 5.81 12.58 -10.94
C ASP A 473 7.03 11.66 -11.02
N SER A 474 6.83 10.34 -10.93
CA SER A 474 7.91 9.39 -11.00
C SER A 474 8.64 9.43 -12.35
N LYS A 475 9.96 9.34 -12.27
CA LYS A 475 10.82 9.02 -13.42
C LYS A 475 10.93 7.50 -13.61
N SER A 476 10.46 6.70 -12.65
CA SER A 476 10.48 5.25 -12.71
C SER A 476 9.43 4.75 -13.70
N LEU A 477 9.87 3.82 -14.56
CA LEU A 477 9.02 3.12 -15.51
C LEU A 477 8.88 1.66 -15.08
N ILE A 478 7.65 1.17 -15.12
CA ILE A 478 7.33 -0.23 -14.83
C ILE A 478 6.53 -0.84 -15.98
N GLY A 479 6.75 -2.12 -16.23
CA GLY A 479 5.98 -2.90 -17.20
C GLY A 479 4.68 -3.38 -16.57
N ASP A 480 3.55 -2.73 -16.90
CA ASP A 480 2.24 -3.07 -16.34
C ASP A 480 1.14 -3.26 -17.40
N ALA A 481 1.01 -2.32 -18.33
CA ALA A 481 0.02 -2.43 -19.40
C ALA A 481 0.38 -3.54 -20.39
N LEU A 482 -0.61 -4.32 -20.82
CA LEU A 482 -0.46 -5.49 -21.67
C LEU A 482 -1.32 -5.35 -22.95
N PRO A 483 -0.97 -4.43 -23.86
CA PRO A 483 -1.66 -4.35 -25.14
C PRO A 483 -1.50 -5.67 -25.90
N LEU A 484 -2.59 -6.09 -26.56
CA LEU A 484 -2.54 -7.21 -27.50
C LEU A 484 -1.54 -6.86 -28.61
N ALA A 485 -0.67 -7.79 -28.95
CA ALA A 485 0.28 -7.59 -30.04
C ALA A 485 -0.47 -7.28 -31.35
N ASP A 486 0.15 -6.51 -32.23
CA ASP A 486 -0.39 -6.21 -33.54
C ASP A 486 -0.46 -7.48 -34.41
N GLN A 487 -1.07 -7.37 -35.60
CA GLN A 487 -1.21 -8.53 -36.52
C GLN A 487 0.14 -9.13 -36.94
N ALA A 488 1.23 -8.38 -36.84
CA ALA A 488 2.57 -8.84 -37.11
C ALA A 488 3.28 -9.41 -35.86
N ASN A 489 2.63 -9.37 -34.69
CA ASN A 489 3.17 -9.75 -33.40
C ASN A 489 4.55 -9.11 -33.10
N ARG A 490 4.64 -7.80 -33.30
CA ARG A 490 5.90 -7.06 -33.14
C ARG A 490 6.18 -6.70 -31.70
N LEU A 491 7.42 -6.87 -31.27
CA LEU A 491 7.99 -6.39 -30.03
C LEU A 491 9.15 -5.44 -30.35
N ILE A 492 9.03 -4.18 -29.95
CA ILE A 492 10.11 -3.20 -30.03
C ILE A 492 10.85 -3.15 -28.71
N VAL A 493 12.14 -3.49 -28.73
CA VAL A 493 13.00 -3.42 -27.53
C VAL A 493 14.03 -2.32 -27.73
N PRO A 494 14.01 -1.25 -26.92
CA PRO A 494 15.01 -0.18 -27.01
C PRO A 494 16.43 -0.71 -26.76
N GLN A 495 17.42 0.03 -27.26
CA GLN A 495 18.83 -0.29 -27.03
C GLN A 495 19.14 -0.52 -25.55
N TYR A 496 19.84 -1.61 -25.25
CA TYR A 496 20.28 -1.97 -23.89
C TYR A 496 19.16 -2.05 -22.84
N GLN A 497 17.92 -2.30 -23.26
CA GLN A 497 16.78 -2.48 -22.36
C GLN A 497 16.21 -3.89 -22.47
N THR A 498 15.34 -4.22 -21.54
CA THR A 498 14.57 -5.46 -21.56
C THR A 498 13.10 -5.17 -21.86
N GLY A 499 12.59 -5.76 -22.93
CA GLY A 499 11.17 -5.83 -23.24
C GLY A 499 10.57 -7.15 -22.76
N GLN A 500 9.23 -7.28 -22.81
CA GLN A 500 8.56 -8.52 -22.41
C GLN A 500 7.40 -8.86 -23.35
N VAL A 501 7.31 -10.15 -23.64
CA VAL A 501 6.13 -10.80 -24.20
C VAL A 501 5.36 -11.45 -23.05
N PHE A 502 4.06 -11.21 -23.00
CA PHE A 502 3.16 -11.79 -22.02
C PHE A 502 2.11 -12.64 -22.73
N LEU A 503 1.94 -13.87 -22.31
CA LEU A 503 1.01 -14.83 -22.93
C LEU A 503 -0.16 -15.07 -21.99
N ILE A 504 -1.37 -15.04 -22.54
CA ILE A 504 -2.58 -15.56 -21.93
C ILE A 504 -3.02 -16.77 -22.73
N ILE A 505 -2.94 -17.96 -22.08
CA ILE A 505 -3.23 -19.24 -22.72
C ILE A 505 -4.50 -19.81 -22.09
N SER A 506 -5.58 -19.92 -22.90
CA SER A 506 -6.84 -20.48 -22.47
C SER A 506 -6.84 -22.01 -22.63
N THR A 507 -7.16 -22.74 -21.57
CA THR A 507 -7.34 -24.19 -21.66
C THR A 507 -8.78 -24.61 -21.98
N LYS A 508 -9.64 -23.67 -22.29
CA LYS A 508 -11.03 -23.93 -22.67
C LYS A 508 -11.09 -24.78 -23.94
N GLY A 509 -11.84 -25.88 -23.88
CA GLY A 509 -11.99 -26.80 -25.01
C GLY A 509 -10.83 -27.78 -25.20
N LEU A 510 -9.77 -27.71 -24.40
CA LEU A 510 -8.64 -28.63 -24.48
C LEU A 510 -8.92 -29.94 -23.73
N GLN A 511 -8.29 -31.02 -24.19
CA GLN A 511 -8.25 -32.27 -23.49
C GLN A 511 -7.16 -32.27 -22.41
N ALA A 512 -7.28 -33.14 -21.41
CA ALA A 512 -6.20 -33.36 -20.44
C ALA A 512 -4.96 -33.95 -21.14
N GLY A 513 -3.79 -33.49 -20.78
CA GLY A 513 -2.52 -33.96 -21.38
C GLY A 513 -1.43 -32.87 -21.37
N ASP A 514 -0.29 -33.21 -21.94
CA ASP A 514 0.87 -32.32 -22.05
C ASP A 514 0.86 -31.62 -23.42
N TYR A 515 0.95 -30.30 -23.38
CA TYR A 515 1.07 -29.42 -24.53
C TYR A 515 2.44 -28.78 -24.49
N LYS A 516 3.29 -29.07 -25.46
CA LYS A 516 4.67 -28.57 -25.53
C LYS A 516 4.87 -27.73 -26.77
N GLY A 517 5.62 -26.67 -26.63
CA GLY A 517 5.95 -25.77 -27.72
C GLY A 517 6.95 -24.71 -27.32
N ALA A 518 6.91 -23.59 -28.00
CA ALA A 518 7.85 -22.51 -27.74
C ALA A 518 7.26 -21.12 -28.03
N VAL A 519 7.86 -20.13 -27.41
CA VAL A 519 7.82 -18.72 -27.84
C VAL A 519 9.10 -18.46 -28.62
N SER A 520 8.96 -18.21 -29.93
CA SER A 520 10.09 -17.88 -30.80
C SER A 520 10.17 -16.38 -31.03
N ILE A 521 11.33 -15.81 -30.84
CA ILE A 521 11.65 -14.39 -31.05
C ILE A 521 12.64 -14.29 -32.20
N CYS A 522 12.28 -13.55 -33.24
CA CYS A 522 13.07 -13.42 -34.44
C CYS A 522 13.19 -11.95 -34.90
N PRO A 523 14.37 -11.43 -35.23
CA PRO A 523 14.49 -10.09 -35.83
C PRO A 523 13.66 -9.97 -37.13
N THR A 524 12.92 -8.85 -37.31
CA THR A 524 12.13 -8.61 -38.52
C THR A 524 13.01 -8.41 -39.78
N THR A 525 14.26 -8.05 -39.58
CA THR A 525 15.27 -7.92 -40.63
C THR A 525 15.88 -9.25 -41.04
N GLY A 526 15.49 -10.36 -40.45
CA GLY A 526 16.09 -11.67 -40.61
C GLY A 526 17.28 -11.89 -39.69
N GLY A 527 17.63 -13.14 -39.43
CA GLY A 527 18.69 -13.55 -38.51
C GLY A 527 18.28 -14.74 -37.66
N ASP A 528 19.12 -15.09 -36.66
CA ASP A 528 18.88 -16.24 -35.80
C ASP A 528 17.73 -15.93 -34.81
N SER A 529 16.78 -16.87 -34.74
CA SER A 529 15.70 -16.84 -33.76
C SER A 529 16.18 -17.42 -32.44
N GLN A 530 15.56 -16.97 -31.34
CA GLN A 530 15.70 -17.59 -30.04
C GLN A 530 14.36 -18.13 -29.56
N GLU A 531 14.41 -19.24 -28.84
CA GLU A 531 13.21 -19.93 -28.37
C GLU A 531 13.24 -20.11 -26.87
N VAL A 532 12.11 -19.86 -26.24
CA VAL A 532 11.82 -20.24 -24.86
C VAL A 532 10.76 -21.32 -24.90
N THR A 533 11.11 -22.52 -24.41
CA THR A 533 10.20 -23.66 -24.37
C THR A 533 9.04 -23.41 -23.41
N VAL A 534 7.83 -23.81 -23.82
CA VAL A 534 6.64 -23.77 -22.96
C VAL A 534 6.09 -25.19 -22.79
N ASN A 535 6.03 -25.65 -21.55
CA ASN A 535 5.45 -26.94 -21.16
C ASN A 535 4.19 -26.67 -20.34
N LEU A 536 3.02 -26.92 -20.91
CA LEU A 536 1.74 -26.81 -20.21
C LEU A 536 1.13 -28.18 -20.00
N GLN A 537 0.85 -28.56 -18.76
CA GLN A 537 0.06 -29.71 -18.40
C GLN A 537 -1.40 -29.30 -18.16
N VAL A 538 -2.31 -29.78 -18.99
CA VAL A 538 -3.75 -29.64 -18.76
C VAL A 538 -4.22 -30.83 -17.91
N LEU A 539 -4.74 -30.53 -16.73
CA LEU A 539 -5.16 -31.52 -15.73
C LEU A 539 -6.48 -32.22 -16.13
N PRO A 540 -6.72 -33.46 -15.66
CA PRO A 540 -7.95 -34.21 -16.00
C PRO A 540 -9.19 -33.77 -15.20
N LEU A 541 -9.21 -32.52 -14.74
CA LEU A 541 -10.30 -31.93 -13.99
C LEU A 541 -10.71 -30.60 -14.61
N ASP A 542 -12.02 -30.35 -14.63
CA ASP A 542 -12.54 -29.03 -14.98
C ASP A 542 -12.45 -28.07 -13.79
N LEU A 543 -12.14 -26.83 -14.06
CA LEU A 543 -12.31 -25.78 -13.06
C LEU A 543 -13.82 -25.45 -12.98
N PRO A 544 -14.51 -25.75 -11.87
CA PRO A 544 -15.96 -25.59 -11.79
C PRO A 544 -16.38 -24.11 -11.88
N ASP A 545 -17.54 -23.85 -12.44
CA ASP A 545 -18.10 -22.47 -12.48
C ASP A 545 -18.67 -22.04 -11.13
N ASP A 546 -19.02 -22.97 -10.25
CA ASP A 546 -19.48 -22.69 -8.90
C ASP A 546 -18.35 -22.93 -7.87
N PRO A 547 -18.35 -22.19 -6.77
CA PRO A 547 -19.23 -21.05 -6.48
C PRO A 547 -18.91 -19.84 -7.35
N LYS A 548 -19.96 -19.06 -7.66
CA LYS A 548 -19.81 -17.75 -8.30
C LYS A 548 -19.74 -16.68 -7.22
N PRO A 549 -18.55 -16.22 -6.84
CA PRO A 549 -18.42 -15.16 -5.84
C PRO A 549 -18.99 -13.83 -6.36
N ARG A 550 -19.37 -12.95 -5.44
CA ARG A 550 -19.72 -11.56 -5.77
C ARG A 550 -18.44 -10.78 -6.02
N LEU A 551 -18.21 -10.38 -7.26
CA LEU A 551 -17.03 -9.62 -7.68
C LEU A 551 -17.43 -8.20 -8.06
N CYS A 552 -16.92 -7.22 -7.31
CA CYS A 552 -17.21 -5.81 -7.47
C CYS A 552 -15.93 -5.00 -7.72
N THR A 553 -15.99 -4.03 -8.61
CA THR A 553 -14.87 -3.12 -8.91
C THR A 553 -15.21 -1.65 -8.78
N TRP A 554 -16.34 -1.30 -8.22
CA TRP A 554 -16.85 0.06 -7.96
C TRP A 554 -16.67 1.09 -9.08
N GLY A 555 -16.10 0.78 -10.21
CA GLY A 555 -15.97 1.69 -11.34
C GLY A 555 -17.26 1.85 -12.12
N GLY A 556 -17.55 3.04 -12.61
CA GLY A 556 -18.65 3.29 -13.51
C GLY A 556 -18.33 2.85 -14.94
N ILE A 557 -18.31 1.55 -15.20
CA ILE A 557 -17.78 0.93 -16.44
C ILE A 557 -18.34 1.58 -17.73
N LEU A 558 -19.64 1.92 -17.76
CA LEU A 558 -20.27 2.53 -18.93
C LEU A 558 -20.29 4.07 -18.94
N ASN A 559 -19.82 4.72 -17.87
CA ASN A 559 -19.88 6.19 -17.70
C ASN A 559 -18.53 6.89 -17.86
N ILE A 560 -17.53 6.23 -18.42
CA ILE A 560 -16.19 6.75 -18.48
C ILE A 560 -16.00 7.63 -19.71
N SER A 561 -15.68 8.90 -19.48
CA SER A 561 -15.56 9.92 -20.53
C SER A 561 -14.45 9.66 -21.55
N TRP A 562 -13.42 8.90 -21.17
CA TRP A 562 -12.31 8.55 -22.04
C TRP A 562 -12.46 7.16 -22.70
N ALA A 563 -13.39 6.31 -22.28
CA ALA A 563 -13.80 5.10 -23.00
C ALA A 563 -14.65 5.45 -24.23
N LYS A 564 -14.15 6.35 -25.07
CA LYS A 564 -14.93 6.98 -26.15
C LYS A 564 -15.32 6.06 -27.30
N THR A 565 -14.66 4.91 -27.45
CA THR A 565 -14.75 4.11 -28.66
C THR A 565 -15.77 2.97 -28.56
N ASP A 566 -15.79 2.19 -27.49
CA ASP A 566 -16.77 1.13 -27.25
C ASP A 566 -16.93 0.83 -25.75
N PRO A 567 -17.88 1.50 -25.05
CA PRO A 567 -18.15 1.20 -23.64
C PRO A 567 -18.54 -0.26 -23.39
N MET A 568 -19.16 -0.93 -24.36
CA MET A 568 -19.57 -2.33 -24.19
C MET A 568 -18.38 -3.30 -24.18
N ALA A 569 -17.26 -2.96 -24.84
CA ALA A 569 -16.04 -3.74 -24.76
C ALA A 569 -15.46 -3.75 -23.33
N TYR A 570 -15.59 -2.64 -22.58
CA TYR A 570 -15.17 -2.56 -21.18
C TYR A 570 -16.08 -3.36 -20.26
N LEU A 571 -17.39 -3.34 -20.51
CA LEU A 571 -18.31 -4.21 -19.77
C LEU A 571 -18.01 -5.69 -20.03
N LYS A 572 -17.79 -6.04 -21.28
CA LYS A 572 -17.43 -7.41 -21.65
C LYS A 572 -16.14 -7.86 -20.97
N ASP A 573 -15.10 -7.03 -20.97
CA ASP A 573 -13.82 -7.34 -20.30
C ASP A 573 -14.05 -7.58 -18.80
N ALA A 574 -14.79 -6.70 -18.12
CA ALA A 574 -15.09 -6.87 -16.71
C ALA A 574 -15.88 -8.18 -16.42
N VAL A 575 -16.86 -8.50 -17.26
CA VAL A 575 -17.64 -9.75 -17.16
C VAL A 575 -16.76 -10.98 -17.41
N ASP A 576 -15.89 -10.94 -18.43
CA ASP A 576 -14.95 -12.02 -18.74
C ASP A 576 -13.97 -12.27 -17.58
N HIS A 577 -13.69 -11.25 -16.78
CA HIS A 577 -12.91 -11.35 -15.52
C HIS A 577 -13.81 -11.56 -14.28
N GLY A 578 -15.04 -12.01 -14.48
CA GLY A 578 -15.95 -12.48 -13.41
C GLY A 578 -16.68 -11.38 -12.67
N VAL A 579 -16.53 -10.10 -13.01
CA VAL A 579 -17.31 -9.02 -12.37
C VAL A 579 -18.80 -9.25 -12.59
N ASN A 580 -19.56 -9.25 -11.49
CA ASN A 580 -21.00 -9.53 -11.50
C ASN A 580 -21.78 -8.65 -10.50
N VAL A 581 -21.13 -7.58 -10.00
CA VAL A 581 -21.78 -6.52 -9.22
C VAL A 581 -21.43 -5.18 -9.87
N PHE A 582 -22.45 -4.45 -10.31
CA PHE A 582 -22.30 -3.25 -11.14
C PHE A 582 -22.92 -2.04 -10.49
N ALA A 583 -22.17 -0.94 -10.40
CA ALA A 583 -22.64 0.31 -9.84
C ALA A 583 -23.51 1.10 -10.80
N VAL A 584 -24.67 1.54 -10.34
CA VAL A 584 -25.53 2.52 -11.00
C VAL A 584 -25.65 3.75 -10.13
N ASN A 585 -25.28 4.93 -10.67
CA ASN A 585 -25.29 6.17 -9.90
C ASN A 585 -26.73 6.59 -9.58
N PRO A 586 -27.10 6.75 -8.28
CA PRO A 586 -28.44 7.17 -7.86
C PRO A 586 -28.86 8.54 -8.42
N GLN A 587 -27.90 9.41 -8.76
CA GLN A 587 -28.19 10.72 -9.38
C GLN A 587 -28.95 10.60 -10.71
N SER A 588 -28.93 9.42 -11.36
CA SER A 588 -29.67 9.16 -12.58
C SER A 588 -31.19 8.90 -12.37
N ALA A 589 -31.67 8.91 -11.13
CA ALA A 589 -33.07 8.58 -10.76
C ALA A 589 -33.56 9.44 -9.58
N VAL A 590 -33.23 10.72 -9.52
CA VAL A 590 -33.57 11.60 -8.40
C VAL A 590 -34.97 12.23 -8.57
N PRO A 591 -35.72 12.40 -7.46
CA PRO A 591 -37.06 13.00 -7.51
C PRO A 591 -36.97 14.54 -7.54
N ALA A 592 -37.96 15.20 -8.10
CA ALA A 592 -38.27 16.60 -7.86
C ALA A 592 -39.23 16.71 -6.69
N LEU A 593 -38.83 17.41 -5.61
CA LEU A 593 -39.61 17.51 -4.36
C LEU A 593 -40.13 18.93 -4.15
N ASP A 594 -41.34 19.02 -3.54
CA ASP A 594 -41.82 20.26 -2.91
C ASP A 594 -41.40 20.33 -1.43
N ALA A 595 -41.69 21.43 -0.75
CA ALA A 595 -41.33 21.66 0.66
C ALA A 595 -41.98 20.67 1.64
N GLU A 596 -43.08 20.04 1.24
CA GLU A 596 -43.84 19.03 1.99
C GLU A 596 -43.32 17.60 1.72
N GLY A 597 -42.28 17.44 0.87
CA GLY A 597 -41.68 16.16 0.50
C GLY A 597 -42.51 15.35 -0.49
N ASN A 598 -43.42 15.98 -1.26
CA ASN A 598 -44.11 15.28 -2.35
C ASN A 598 -43.23 15.26 -3.61
N ILE A 599 -43.27 14.17 -4.34
CA ILE A 599 -42.72 14.08 -5.69
C ILE A 599 -43.66 14.86 -6.63
N THR A 600 -43.15 15.96 -7.20
CA THR A 600 -43.99 16.91 -7.98
C THR A 600 -44.14 16.55 -9.45
N LYS A 601 -43.31 15.64 -9.95
CA LYS A 601 -43.38 15.12 -11.34
C LYS A 601 -42.77 13.70 -11.38
N PRO A 602 -43.16 12.90 -12.40
CA PRO A 602 -42.58 11.57 -12.60
C PRO A 602 -41.07 11.64 -12.64
N ILE A 603 -40.41 10.65 -12.03
CA ILE A 603 -38.93 10.53 -12.05
C ILE A 603 -38.52 10.11 -13.46
N ASP A 604 -37.48 10.75 -14.00
CA ASP A 604 -36.89 10.38 -15.28
C ASP A 604 -35.85 9.27 -15.06
N TYR A 605 -36.15 8.07 -15.46
CA TYR A 605 -35.30 6.89 -15.38
C TYR A 605 -34.48 6.63 -16.65
N THR A 606 -34.52 7.51 -17.67
CA THR A 606 -33.88 7.25 -18.97
C THR A 606 -32.40 6.90 -18.85
N ALA A 607 -31.65 7.69 -18.09
CA ALA A 607 -30.21 7.44 -17.88
C ALA A 607 -29.95 6.20 -17.01
N HIS A 608 -30.77 6.01 -15.96
CA HIS A 608 -30.73 4.83 -15.10
C HIS A 608 -30.97 3.54 -15.88
N ASP A 609 -32.04 3.51 -16.69
CA ASP A 609 -32.47 2.34 -17.46
C ASP A 609 -31.43 1.91 -18.48
N LYS A 610 -30.71 2.86 -19.06
CA LYS A 610 -29.61 2.55 -19.97
C LYS A 610 -28.56 1.67 -19.30
N LEU A 611 -28.17 2.01 -18.06
CA LEU A 611 -27.21 1.26 -17.28
C LEU A 611 -27.81 -0.03 -16.72
N ALA A 612 -28.97 0.03 -16.10
CA ALA A 612 -29.61 -1.12 -15.50
C ALA A 612 -29.85 -2.23 -16.50
N LYS A 613 -30.36 -1.90 -17.70
CA LYS A 613 -30.60 -2.87 -18.79
C LYS A 613 -29.30 -3.44 -19.37
N ALA A 614 -28.23 -2.66 -19.39
CA ALA A 614 -26.93 -3.14 -19.83
C ALA A 614 -26.28 -4.13 -18.83
N TYR A 615 -26.44 -3.89 -17.53
CA TYR A 615 -25.82 -4.69 -16.47
C TYR A 615 -26.64 -5.91 -16.05
N ALA A 616 -27.95 -5.82 -16.03
CA ALA A 616 -28.85 -6.86 -15.52
C ALA A 616 -28.61 -8.28 -16.10
N PRO A 617 -28.25 -8.47 -17.38
CA PRO A 617 -27.96 -9.80 -17.90
C PRO A 617 -26.71 -10.47 -17.26
N TYR A 618 -25.83 -9.71 -16.63
CA TYR A 618 -24.53 -10.17 -16.15
C TYR A 618 -24.46 -10.28 -14.63
N GLY A 619 -25.34 -9.61 -13.87
CA GLY A 619 -25.26 -9.72 -12.43
C GLY A 619 -26.10 -8.70 -11.65
N LEU A 620 -25.65 -8.46 -10.42
CA LEU A 620 -26.31 -7.65 -9.43
C LEU A 620 -26.14 -6.16 -9.74
N ILE A 621 -27.25 -5.42 -9.75
CA ILE A 621 -27.23 -3.96 -9.87
C ILE A 621 -27.13 -3.37 -8.46
N SER A 622 -26.14 -2.54 -8.23
CA SER A 622 -25.98 -1.83 -6.98
C SER A 622 -26.27 -0.34 -7.15
N GLY A 623 -27.19 0.17 -6.35
CA GLY A 623 -27.39 1.60 -6.16
C GLY A 623 -26.23 2.14 -5.29
N MET A 624 -25.00 2.06 -5.81
CA MET A 624 -23.78 2.55 -5.17
C MET A 624 -23.70 4.07 -5.22
N TYR A 625 -22.75 4.61 -4.44
CA TYR A 625 -22.54 6.04 -4.20
C TYR A 625 -23.56 6.68 -3.26
N SER A 626 -23.83 6.01 -2.12
CA SER A 626 -24.56 6.61 -0.99
C SER A 626 -25.91 7.21 -1.37
N ILE A 627 -26.92 6.35 -1.54
CA ILE A 627 -28.27 6.83 -1.87
C ILE A 627 -28.76 7.89 -0.87
N GLY A 628 -28.34 7.77 0.41
CA GLY A 628 -28.66 8.74 1.45
C GLY A 628 -28.07 10.12 1.17
N ILE A 629 -26.78 10.20 0.82
CA ILE A 629 -26.09 11.46 0.52
C ILE A 629 -26.70 12.13 -0.71
N VAL A 630 -27.00 11.35 -1.76
CA VAL A 630 -27.66 11.87 -2.96
C VAL A 630 -29.02 12.45 -2.62
N TYR A 631 -29.84 11.74 -1.86
CA TYR A 631 -31.14 12.22 -1.45
C TYR A 631 -31.06 13.45 -0.55
N ASP A 632 -30.16 13.46 0.45
CA ASP A 632 -29.97 14.60 1.36
C ASP A 632 -29.61 15.88 0.61
N GLY A 633 -28.72 15.79 -0.39
CA GLY A 633 -28.38 16.93 -1.25
C GLY A 633 -29.59 17.48 -2.03
N TRP A 634 -30.52 16.62 -2.46
CA TRP A 634 -31.76 17.04 -3.15
C TRP A 634 -32.79 17.60 -2.19
N ALA A 635 -32.94 17.02 -1.00
CA ALA A 635 -33.83 17.51 0.04
C ALA A 635 -33.43 18.93 0.49
N LYS A 636 -32.12 19.16 0.71
CA LYS A 636 -31.56 20.49 1.02
C LYS A 636 -31.86 21.53 -0.07
N LYS A 637 -31.73 21.16 -1.35
CA LYS A 637 -32.07 22.05 -2.48
C LYS A 637 -33.56 22.40 -2.50
N ALA A 638 -34.46 21.51 -2.04
CA ALA A 638 -35.87 21.74 -1.89
C ALA A 638 -36.23 22.49 -0.59
N GLY A 639 -35.25 22.87 0.23
CA GLY A 639 -35.48 23.56 1.52
C GLY A 639 -36.01 22.64 2.62
N ILE A 640 -35.88 21.32 2.47
CA ILE A 640 -36.37 20.31 3.42
C ILE A 640 -35.31 20.04 4.47
N ALA A 641 -35.66 20.23 5.75
CA ALA A 641 -34.76 19.95 6.86
C ALA A 641 -34.55 18.44 7.06
N TYR A 642 -33.31 18.07 7.38
CA TYR A 642 -32.93 16.69 7.65
C TYR A 642 -33.85 16.03 8.69
N MET A 643 -34.25 14.81 8.40
CA MET A 643 -35.18 13.96 9.21
C MET A 643 -36.53 14.58 9.61
N SER A 644 -36.91 15.73 9.03
CA SER A 644 -38.24 16.28 9.18
C SER A 644 -39.30 15.32 8.60
N PRO A 645 -40.58 15.46 8.94
CA PRO A 645 -41.67 14.66 8.34
C PRO A 645 -41.69 14.71 6.81
N ALA A 646 -41.34 15.88 6.22
CA ALA A 646 -41.25 16.05 4.76
C ALA A 646 -40.04 15.27 4.19
N TYR A 647 -38.87 15.30 4.88
CA TYR A 647 -37.68 14.54 4.51
C TYR A 647 -37.99 13.04 4.46
N ARG A 648 -38.54 12.50 5.54
CA ARG A 648 -38.90 11.08 5.67
C ARG A 648 -39.89 10.64 4.58
N LYS A 649 -40.94 11.43 4.38
CA LYS A 649 -41.96 11.18 3.33
C LYS A 649 -41.35 11.14 1.94
N GLY A 650 -40.53 12.13 1.61
CA GLY A 650 -39.88 12.22 0.29
C GLY A 650 -38.93 11.05 0.03
N PHE A 651 -38.09 10.68 1.00
CA PHE A 651 -37.19 9.52 0.88
C PHE A 651 -37.97 8.21 0.68
N ILE A 652 -38.97 7.94 1.52
CA ILE A 652 -39.80 6.73 1.45
C ILE A 652 -40.51 6.61 0.11
N ASN A 653 -41.08 7.71 -0.38
CA ASN A 653 -41.79 7.72 -1.66
C ASN A 653 -40.83 7.52 -2.84
N TRP A 654 -39.61 8.14 -2.78
CA TRP A 654 -38.59 7.94 -3.80
C TRP A 654 -38.11 6.50 -3.87
N VAL A 655 -37.79 5.89 -2.74
CA VAL A 655 -37.32 4.48 -2.69
C VAL A 655 -38.42 3.54 -3.20
N ARG A 656 -39.67 3.75 -2.81
CA ARG A 656 -40.79 2.93 -3.29
C ARG A 656 -41.02 3.05 -4.79
N ASP A 657 -40.95 4.27 -5.32
CA ASP A 657 -41.07 4.51 -6.77
C ASP A 657 -39.93 3.82 -7.53
N TRP A 658 -38.68 3.97 -7.05
CA TRP A 658 -37.49 3.34 -7.66
C TRP A 658 -37.60 1.81 -7.65
N ILE A 659 -37.97 1.20 -6.52
CA ILE A 659 -38.16 -0.26 -6.44
C ILE A 659 -39.30 -0.73 -7.37
N ALA A 660 -40.42 0.00 -7.44
CA ALA A 660 -41.52 -0.30 -8.35
C ALA A 660 -41.02 -0.22 -9.80
N HIS A 661 -40.23 0.78 -10.14
CA HIS A 661 -39.61 0.93 -11.45
C HIS A 661 -38.66 -0.23 -11.78
N LEU A 662 -37.74 -0.61 -10.91
CA LEU A 662 -36.86 -1.78 -11.10
C LEU A 662 -37.65 -3.07 -11.36
N LYS A 663 -38.75 -3.27 -10.62
CA LYS A 663 -39.67 -4.41 -10.85
C LYS A 663 -40.37 -4.35 -12.20
N SER A 664 -40.69 -3.15 -12.69
CA SER A 664 -41.29 -2.97 -14.02
C SER A 664 -40.30 -3.35 -15.15
N LEU A 665 -39.01 -3.31 -14.88
CA LEU A 665 -37.95 -3.80 -15.77
C LEU A 665 -37.74 -5.32 -15.69
N GLY A 666 -38.49 -6.05 -14.86
CA GLY A 666 -38.38 -7.48 -14.65
C GLY A 666 -37.36 -7.90 -13.57
N LEU A 667 -36.85 -6.95 -12.77
CA LEU A 667 -35.89 -7.22 -11.75
C LEU A 667 -36.54 -7.53 -10.40
N GLY A 668 -36.11 -8.59 -9.75
CA GLY A 668 -36.52 -8.95 -8.39
C GLY A 668 -35.55 -8.43 -7.32
N TYR A 669 -35.88 -8.63 -6.05
CA TYR A 669 -35.02 -8.21 -4.92
C TYR A 669 -33.66 -8.89 -4.90
N GLN A 670 -33.50 -10.02 -5.57
CA GLN A 670 -32.22 -10.71 -5.72
C GLN A 670 -31.27 -10.01 -6.74
N ASP A 671 -31.82 -9.12 -7.60
CA ASP A 671 -31.14 -8.53 -8.73
C ASP A 671 -30.63 -7.11 -8.45
N PHE A 672 -30.95 -6.54 -7.28
CA PHE A 672 -30.47 -5.21 -6.89
C PHE A 672 -30.22 -5.06 -5.38
N ILE A 673 -29.32 -4.13 -5.03
CA ILE A 673 -28.95 -3.77 -3.65
C ILE A 673 -28.75 -2.26 -3.56
N PHE A 674 -28.80 -1.71 -2.34
CA PHE A 674 -28.64 -0.28 -2.08
C PHE A 674 -27.51 -0.03 -1.06
N GLU A 675 -26.54 0.79 -1.41
CA GLU A 675 -25.55 1.33 -0.50
C GLU A 675 -26.11 2.59 0.16
N LEU A 676 -26.27 2.57 1.47
CA LEU A 676 -26.93 3.65 2.21
C LEU A 676 -26.02 4.87 2.38
N ALA A 677 -24.78 4.63 2.76
CA ALA A 677 -23.70 5.60 2.90
C ALA A 677 -22.36 4.88 2.69
N ASP A 678 -21.43 5.52 2.02
CA ASP A 678 -20.09 4.99 1.77
C ASP A 678 -19.21 5.27 2.99
N GLU A 679 -18.56 4.21 3.49
CA GLU A 679 -17.60 4.23 4.60
C GLU A 679 -17.97 5.17 5.75
N PRO A 680 -19.11 5.00 6.43
CA PRO A 680 -19.57 5.92 7.47
C PRO A 680 -18.72 5.83 8.74
N ASN A 681 -17.52 6.41 8.72
CA ASN A 681 -16.50 6.28 9.77
C ASN A 681 -16.73 7.23 10.95
N GLY A 682 -17.16 8.47 10.70
CA GLY A 682 -17.46 9.46 11.71
C GLY A 682 -18.72 9.12 12.51
N LYS A 683 -18.89 9.76 13.66
CA LYS A 683 -20.09 9.59 14.51
C LYS A 683 -21.36 10.04 13.80
N ASP A 684 -21.30 11.19 13.16
CA ASP A 684 -22.44 11.77 12.45
C ASP A 684 -22.73 11.02 11.15
N GLU A 685 -21.71 10.57 10.44
CA GLU A 685 -21.84 9.72 9.26
C GLU A 685 -22.46 8.38 9.60
N PHE A 686 -22.05 7.77 10.73
CA PHE A 686 -22.66 6.53 11.20
C PHE A 686 -24.10 6.73 11.64
N GLN A 687 -24.41 7.84 12.35
CA GLN A 687 -25.79 8.17 12.70
C GLN A 687 -26.65 8.40 11.45
N PHE A 688 -26.10 9.11 10.46
CA PHE A 688 -26.74 9.29 9.15
C PHE A 688 -27.01 7.94 8.47
N PHE A 689 -26.02 7.05 8.42
CA PHE A 689 -26.20 5.69 7.90
C PHE A 689 -27.35 4.93 8.59
N MET A 690 -27.41 4.97 9.92
CA MET A 690 -28.44 4.32 10.71
C MET A 690 -29.84 4.91 10.41
N ASP A 691 -29.93 6.23 10.31
CA ASP A 691 -31.20 6.94 10.05
C ASP A 691 -31.74 6.62 8.65
N ILE A 692 -30.87 6.69 7.62
CA ILE A 692 -31.22 6.31 6.24
C ILE A 692 -31.58 4.82 6.16
N GLY A 693 -30.87 3.97 6.88
CA GLY A 693 -31.17 2.54 6.94
C GLY A 693 -32.56 2.23 7.53
N ARG A 694 -32.93 2.94 8.60
CA ARG A 694 -34.27 2.81 9.18
C ARG A 694 -35.36 3.30 8.22
N LEU A 695 -35.13 4.41 7.52
CA LEU A 695 -36.02 4.89 6.47
C LEU A 695 -36.16 3.88 5.33
N MET A 696 -35.06 3.22 4.96
CA MET A 696 -35.09 2.17 3.94
C MET A 696 -35.98 1.00 4.38
N ARG A 697 -35.86 0.55 5.65
CA ARG A 697 -36.73 -0.51 6.19
C ARG A 697 -38.22 -0.09 6.24
N GLU A 698 -38.51 1.19 6.52
CA GLU A 698 -39.86 1.75 6.49
C GLU A 698 -40.40 1.85 5.04
N ALA A 699 -39.52 2.17 4.09
CA ALA A 699 -39.94 2.25 2.67
C ALA A 699 -40.23 0.87 2.10
N ASP A 700 -39.31 -0.08 2.21
CA ASP A 700 -39.48 -1.47 1.78
C ASP A 700 -38.55 -2.41 2.57
N PRO A 701 -39.08 -3.22 3.51
CA PRO A 701 -38.27 -4.11 4.35
C PRO A 701 -37.60 -5.26 3.58
N LYS A 702 -37.95 -5.50 2.32
CA LYS A 702 -37.35 -6.52 1.45
C LYS A 702 -36.16 -5.98 0.63
N ALA A 703 -36.00 -4.67 0.57
CA ALA A 703 -34.88 -4.05 -0.13
C ALA A 703 -33.58 -4.37 0.61
N ARG A 704 -32.60 -4.97 -0.10
CA ARG A 704 -31.33 -5.35 0.48
C ARG A 704 -30.38 -4.17 0.51
N THR A 705 -29.71 -4.00 1.65
CA THR A 705 -28.80 -2.89 1.92
C THR A 705 -27.37 -3.39 2.12
N VAL A 706 -26.41 -2.56 1.74
CA VAL A 706 -24.97 -2.83 1.81
C VAL A 706 -24.31 -1.81 2.73
N LEU A 707 -23.35 -2.25 3.50
CA LEU A 707 -22.43 -1.41 4.28
C LEU A 707 -20.97 -1.69 3.90
N THR A 708 -20.29 -0.69 3.32
CA THR A 708 -18.85 -0.62 3.16
C THR A 708 -18.24 -0.19 4.50
N ALA A 709 -17.89 -1.17 5.36
CA ALA A 709 -17.42 -0.88 6.71
C ALA A 709 -15.88 -0.68 6.72
N ASN A 710 -15.44 0.53 6.98
CA ASN A 710 -14.04 0.85 7.20
C ASN A 710 -13.70 1.04 8.69
N PHE A 711 -14.55 0.54 9.58
CA PHE A 711 -14.46 0.54 11.03
C PHE A 711 -14.70 -0.87 11.57
N GLY A 712 -14.16 -1.16 12.76
CA GLY A 712 -14.23 -2.49 13.39
C GLY A 712 -14.76 -2.48 14.83
N GLU A 713 -15.34 -1.37 15.30
CA GLU A 713 -15.85 -1.25 16.66
C GLU A 713 -17.08 -2.15 16.86
N TYR A 714 -16.98 -2.99 17.89
CA TYR A 714 -17.98 -4.01 18.20
C TYR A 714 -19.41 -3.46 18.30
N ASP A 715 -19.59 -2.38 19.07
CA ASP A 715 -20.93 -1.81 19.33
C ASP A 715 -21.52 -1.16 18.07
N ARG A 716 -20.71 -0.52 17.23
CA ARG A 716 -21.15 0.05 15.96
C ARG A 716 -21.55 -1.03 14.98
N LEU A 717 -20.76 -2.09 14.83
CA LEU A 717 -21.09 -3.23 13.98
C LEU A 717 -22.38 -3.91 14.44
N LYS A 718 -22.58 -4.07 15.76
CA LYS A 718 -23.79 -4.63 16.31
C LYS A 718 -25.04 -3.77 16.03
N GLN A 719 -24.93 -2.45 16.14
CA GLN A 719 -26.00 -1.51 15.77
C GLN A 719 -26.25 -1.55 14.25
N ALA A 720 -25.20 -1.47 13.44
CA ALA A 720 -25.31 -1.50 11.97
C ALA A 720 -26.01 -2.77 11.47
N ALA A 721 -25.92 -3.88 12.19
CA ALA A 721 -26.62 -5.12 11.86
C ALA A 721 -28.14 -4.97 11.77
N GLU A 722 -28.74 -3.96 12.41
CA GLU A 722 -30.19 -3.67 12.32
C GLU A 722 -30.60 -3.33 10.88
N VAL A 723 -29.75 -2.58 10.16
CA VAL A 723 -30.09 -2.00 8.86
C VAL A 723 -29.24 -2.51 7.70
N THR A 724 -28.31 -3.42 7.93
CA THR A 724 -27.40 -4.01 6.93
C THR A 724 -27.89 -5.40 6.55
N ASP A 725 -27.86 -5.77 5.27
CA ASP A 725 -28.10 -7.14 4.77
C ASP A 725 -26.82 -7.78 4.21
N ILE A 726 -25.89 -6.96 3.72
CA ILE A 726 -24.63 -7.40 3.13
C ILE A 726 -23.50 -6.58 3.76
N TRP A 727 -22.59 -7.28 4.44
CA TRP A 727 -21.39 -6.70 4.96
C TRP A 727 -20.29 -6.66 3.90
N VAL A 728 -19.69 -5.50 3.73
CA VAL A 728 -18.52 -5.34 2.84
C VAL A 728 -17.41 -4.61 3.62
N PRO A 729 -16.82 -5.25 4.65
CA PRO A 729 -15.72 -4.63 5.39
C PRO A 729 -14.48 -4.45 4.52
N HIS A 730 -13.77 -3.35 4.72
CA HIS A 730 -12.42 -3.20 4.22
C HIS A 730 -11.55 -4.36 4.74
N ASN A 731 -10.65 -4.90 3.92
CA ASN A 731 -9.90 -6.11 4.26
C ASN A 731 -9.12 -6.03 5.59
N ARG A 732 -8.69 -4.83 6.00
CA ARG A 732 -8.03 -4.60 7.29
C ARG A 732 -8.93 -4.89 8.50
N VAL A 733 -10.26 -4.76 8.36
CA VAL A 733 -11.22 -5.07 9.41
C VAL A 733 -11.27 -6.58 9.68
N LEU A 734 -10.97 -7.40 8.67
CA LEU A 734 -10.90 -8.86 8.81
C LEU A 734 -9.77 -9.33 9.72
N ALA A 735 -8.75 -8.52 9.97
CA ALA A 735 -7.70 -8.83 10.94
C ALA A 735 -8.20 -8.80 12.40
N ASN A 736 -9.36 -8.17 12.67
CA ASN A 736 -9.98 -8.13 13.98
C ASN A 736 -11.01 -9.27 14.12
N GLU A 737 -10.64 -10.31 14.84
CA GLU A 737 -11.51 -11.50 15.04
C GLU A 737 -12.85 -11.17 15.69
N ALA A 738 -12.90 -10.19 16.63
CA ALA A 738 -14.14 -9.79 17.27
C ALA A 738 -15.11 -9.14 16.28
N SER A 739 -14.59 -8.30 15.38
CA SER A 739 -15.38 -7.68 14.31
C SER A 739 -15.92 -8.71 13.33
N VAL A 740 -15.06 -9.63 12.89
CA VAL A 740 -15.46 -10.75 12.00
C VAL A 740 -16.54 -11.61 12.68
N LYS A 741 -16.38 -11.88 13.97
CA LYS A 741 -17.38 -12.66 14.73
C LYS A 741 -18.75 -11.98 14.75
N VAL A 742 -18.81 -10.66 15.03
CA VAL A 742 -20.08 -9.91 15.03
C VAL A 742 -20.79 -10.01 13.68
N MET A 743 -20.05 -9.80 12.60
CA MET A 743 -20.61 -9.85 11.25
C MET A 743 -21.11 -11.27 10.89
N LYS A 744 -20.32 -12.31 11.21
CA LYS A 744 -20.70 -13.72 11.00
C LYS A 744 -21.90 -14.15 11.85
N ASP A 745 -21.93 -13.77 13.13
CA ASP A 745 -23.03 -14.10 14.03
C ASP A 745 -24.35 -13.46 13.59
N SER A 746 -24.30 -12.38 12.79
CA SER A 746 -25.50 -11.78 12.19
C SER A 746 -26.19 -12.67 11.15
N GLY A 747 -25.50 -13.73 10.68
CA GLY A 747 -25.99 -14.65 9.65
C GLY A 747 -26.20 -14.02 8.26
N LYS A 748 -25.62 -12.83 8.02
CA LYS A 748 -25.78 -12.06 6.79
C LYS A 748 -24.65 -12.35 5.81
N GLU A 749 -24.89 -12.04 4.53
CA GLU A 749 -23.91 -12.17 3.47
C GLU A 749 -22.70 -11.28 3.74
N MET A 750 -21.47 -11.79 3.54
CA MET A 750 -20.23 -11.05 3.75
C MET A 750 -19.36 -11.08 2.49
N TRP A 751 -18.88 -9.90 2.08
CA TRP A 751 -17.81 -9.72 1.11
C TRP A 751 -16.63 -9.03 1.78
N THR A 752 -15.64 -8.62 1.01
CA THR A 752 -14.58 -7.70 1.45
C THR A 752 -14.15 -6.81 0.30
N TYR A 753 -13.51 -5.69 0.60
CA TYR A 753 -12.93 -4.82 -0.41
C TYR A 753 -11.59 -4.25 0.03
N VAL A 754 -10.87 -3.71 -0.94
CA VAL A 754 -9.68 -2.88 -0.74
C VAL A 754 -9.77 -1.62 -1.58
N CYS A 755 -9.25 -0.53 -1.05
CA CYS A 755 -9.09 0.72 -1.76
C CYS A 755 -7.73 1.31 -1.39
N ALA A 756 -6.84 1.46 -2.38
CA ALA A 756 -5.57 2.14 -2.21
C ALA A 756 -5.24 2.89 -3.50
N GLY A 757 -4.75 4.12 -3.35
CA GLY A 757 -4.26 4.93 -4.44
C GLY A 757 -2.89 4.50 -4.95
N ASP A 758 -2.44 5.12 -6.05
CA ASP A 758 -1.25 4.75 -6.82
C ASP A 758 -1.23 3.27 -7.21
N SER A 759 -2.34 2.86 -7.82
CA SER A 759 -2.64 1.46 -8.13
C SER A 759 -1.51 0.71 -8.84
N LYS A 760 -0.65 1.41 -9.60
CA LYS A 760 0.48 0.81 -10.31
C LYS A 760 1.63 0.39 -9.39
N ARG A 761 1.73 0.96 -8.18
CA ARG A 761 2.67 0.54 -7.14
C ARG A 761 2.19 -0.69 -6.38
N LEU A 762 0.91 -1.04 -6.51
CA LEU A 762 0.33 -2.16 -5.81
C LEU A 762 0.78 -3.48 -6.44
N ASP A 763 1.29 -4.36 -5.61
CA ASP A 763 1.82 -5.65 -6.05
C ASP A 763 0.71 -6.56 -6.60
N PRO A 764 0.88 -7.17 -7.78
CA PRO A 764 -0.12 -8.04 -8.38
C PRO A 764 -0.53 -9.22 -7.49
N ILE A 765 0.40 -9.77 -6.71
CA ILE A 765 0.16 -10.93 -5.86
C ILE A 765 -0.47 -10.54 -4.53
N SER A 766 0.22 -9.68 -3.75
CA SER A 766 -0.18 -9.36 -2.38
C SER A 766 -1.33 -8.34 -2.28
N TYR A 767 -1.74 -7.72 -3.37
CA TYR A 767 -2.91 -6.84 -3.40
C TYR A 767 -4.08 -7.44 -4.20
N TYR A 768 -3.87 -7.84 -5.46
CA TYR A 768 -4.96 -8.26 -6.33
C TYR A 768 -5.29 -9.76 -6.23
N ARG A 769 -4.32 -10.65 -6.41
CA ARG A 769 -4.53 -12.11 -6.31
C ARG A 769 -4.85 -12.56 -4.88
N PHE A 770 -4.29 -11.89 -3.89
CA PHE A 770 -4.47 -12.11 -2.45
C PHE A 770 -5.94 -12.06 -2.00
N LEU A 771 -6.77 -11.16 -2.56
CA LEU A 771 -8.17 -10.98 -2.14
C LEU A 771 -8.98 -12.26 -2.19
N ALA A 772 -8.79 -13.06 -3.22
CA ALA A 772 -9.49 -14.32 -3.41
C ALA A 772 -9.11 -15.36 -2.34
N TRP A 773 -7.83 -15.42 -1.97
CA TRP A 773 -7.34 -16.29 -0.91
C TRP A 773 -7.83 -15.85 0.47
N GLN A 774 -7.88 -14.54 0.70
CA GLN A 774 -8.45 -13.96 1.91
C GLN A 774 -9.95 -14.25 2.01
N ALA A 775 -10.70 -14.09 0.90
CA ALA A 775 -12.11 -14.43 0.84
C ALA A 775 -12.35 -15.93 1.14
N PHE A 776 -11.49 -16.81 0.63
CA PHE A 776 -11.57 -18.23 0.94
C PHE A 776 -11.31 -18.51 2.44
N ARG A 777 -10.27 -17.92 3.03
CA ARG A 777 -9.95 -18.07 4.46
C ARG A 777 -11.11 -17.70 5.37
N TYR A 778 -11.77 -16.59 5.09
CA TYR A 778 -12.86 -16.07 5.91
C TYR A 778 -14.24 -16.56 5.48
N ASP A 779 -14.33 -17.47 4.49
CA ASP A 779 -15.58 -18.00 3.92
C ASP A 779 -16.53 -16.89 3.48
N LEU A 780 -16.01 -15.95 2.71
CA LEU A 780 -16.75 -14.80 2.22
C LEU A 780 -17.46 -15.11 0.89
N ALA A 781 -18.62 -14.51 0.68
CA ALA A 781 -19.41 -14.67 -0.54
C ALA A 781 -18.84 -13.86 -1.72
N GLY A 782 -17.87 -12.96 -1.48
CA GLY A 782 -17.28 -12.15 -2.55
C GLY A 782 -16.17 -11.22 -2.09
N TRP A 783 -15.62 -10.50 -3.07
CA TRP A 783 -14.60 -9.47 -2.82
C TRP A 783 -14.60 -8.42 -3.93
N GLY A 784 -13.94 -7.31 -3.68
CA GLY A 784 -13.77 -6.26 -4.67
C GLY A 784 -12.60 -5.34 -4.39
N PHE A 785 -12.36 -4.44 -5.31
CA PHE A 785 -11.37 -3.36 -5.16
C PHE A 785 -11.82 -2.11 -5.93
N PHE A 786 -11.36 -0.97 -5.50
CA PHE A 786 -11.52 0.28 -6.24
C PHE A 786 -10.20 0.57 -6.99
N ALA A 787 -10.13 0.57 -8.39
CA ALA A 787 -11.23 0.30 -9.29
C ALA A 787 -10.76 -0.43 -10.56
N HIS A 788 -11.67 -1.11 -11.28
CA HIS A 788 -11.40 -1.51 -12.66
C HIS A 788 -11.02 -0.29 -13.50
N MET A 789 -11.85 0.74 -13.43
CA MET A 789 -11.63 2.02 -14.09
C MET A 789 -12.19 3.16 -13.26
N TRP A 790 -11.44 4.27 -13.20
CA TRP A 790 -11.89 5.49 -12.55
C TRP A 790 -11.98 6.65 -13.55
N TRP A 791 -13.08 7.40 -13.52
CA TRP A 791 -13.34 8.49 -14.48
C TRP A 791 -12.44 9.71 -14.30
N GLY A 792 -11.80 9.85 -13.13
CA GLY A 792 -11.00 11.01 -12.74
C GLY A 792 -9.55 10.99 -13.24
N GLU A 793 -9.10 9.96 -14.00
CA GLU A 793 -7.69 9.82 -14.37
C GLU A 793 -7.47 9.44 -15.83
N ASN A 794 -6.26 9.74 -16.32
CA ASN A 794 -5.67 9.10 -17.49
C ASN A 794 -4.63 8.08 -17.02
N PRO A 795 -4.93 6.78 -17.04
CA PRO A 795 -4.02 5.76 -16.52
C PRO A 795 -2.69 5.64 -17.30
N TRP A 796 -2.62 6.05 -18.58
CA TRP A 796 -1.37 6.07 -19.30
C TRP A 796 -0.37 7.10 -18.77
N GLU A 797 -0.87 8.24 -18.29
CA GLU A 797 -0.03 9.34 -17.81
C GLU A 797 0.14 9.34 -16.28
N SER A 798 -0.63 8.53 -15.56
CA SER A 798 -0.70 8.52 -14.09
C SER A 798 -1.04 9.90 -13.51
N LYS A 799 -1.99 10.58 -14.14
CA LYS A 799 -2.47 11.91 -13.72
C LYS A 799 -3.98 11.93 -13.65
N SER A 800 -4.51 12.70 -12.70
CA SER A 800 -5.93 13.01 -12.69
C SER A 800 -6.31 13.88 -13.89
N ASN A 801 -7.59 13.83 -14.28
CA ASN A 801 -8.13 14.68 -15.35
C ASN A 801 -8.06 16.19 -15.00
N ALA A 802 -7.89 16.53 -13.72
CA ALA A 802 -7.71 17.91 -13.25
C ALA A 802 -6.25 18.38 -13.34
N GLY A 803 -5.33 17.53 -13.81
CA GLY A 803 -3.89 17.84 -13.90
C GLY A 803 -3.20 17.94 -12.54
N LYS A 804 -3.89 17.55 -11.45
CA LYS A 804 -3.36 17.49 -10.10
C LYS A 804 -2.81 16.11 -9.80
N HIS A 805 -1.92 16.01 -8.83
CA HIS A 805 -1.50 14.78 -8.19
C HIS A 805 -2.67 14.21 -7.38
N ASP A 806 -3.54 13.45 -8.02
CA ASP A 806 -4.49 12.60 -7.31
C ASP A 806 -4.05 11.15 -7.48
N ALA A 807 -4.26 10.34 -6.46
CA ALA A 807 -3.99 8.92 -6.50
C ALA A 807 -4.64 8.26 -7.72
N THR A 808 -3.93 7.35 -8.36
CA THR A 808 -4.44 6.58 -9.50
C THR A 808 -5.06 5.27 -9.02
N PHE A 809 -6.17 4.87 -9.61
CA PHE A 809 -6.92 3.68 -9.17
C PHE A 809 -7.19 2.65 -10.28
N SER A 810 -7.18 3.06 -11.55
CA SER A 810 -7.54 2.18 -12.66
C SER A 810 -6.60 0.99 -12.81
N SER A 811 -7.16 -0.21 -13.01
CA SER A 811 -6.42 -1.45 -13.27
C SER A 811 -6.30 -1.79 -14.75
N VAL A 812 -7.00 -1.08 -15.64
CA VAL A 812 -6.93 -1.23 -17.10
C VAL A 812 -6.63 0.11 -17.74
N TYR A 813 -6.25 0.07 -19.02
CA TYR A 813 -5.86 1.25 -19.81
C TYR A 813 -6.78 1.47 -20.99
N PRO A 814 -7.02 2.72 -21.41
CA PRO A 814 -7.75 3.00 -22.65
C PRO A 814 -7.04 2.45 -23.88
N GLY A 815 -7.72 1.68 -24.69
CA GLY A 815 -7.24 1.20 -25.99
C GLY A 815 -8.17 1.61 -27.13
N ALA A 816 -7.70 1.42 -28.38
CA ALA A 816 -8.44 1.80 -29.57
C ALA A 816 -9.74 1.00 -29.78
N ASN A 817 -9.74 -0.27 -29.36
CA ASN A 817 -10.85 -1.21 -29.58
C ASN A 817 -11.43 -1.78 -28.26
N GLY A 818 -11.25 -1.08 -27.16
CA GLY A 818 -11.64 -1.53 -25.81
C GLY A 818 -10.51 -1.38 -24.82
N PRO A 819 -10.62 -1.96 -23.61
CA PRO A 819 -9.58 -1.85 -22.60
C PRO A 819 -8.33 -2.60 -22.99
N VAL A 820 -7.17 -2.04 -22.65
CA VAL A 820 -5.90 -2.75 -22.60
C VAL A 820 -5.75 -3.29 -21.19
N THR A 821 -5.63 -4.62 -21.08
CA THR A 821 -5.46 -5.28 -19.79
C THR A 821 -4.14 -4.92 -19.12
N SER A 822 -4.01 -5.25 -17.84
CA SER A 822 -2.77 -5.08 -17.08
C SER A 822 -2.40 -6.35 -16.33
N ARG A 823 -1.15 -6.45 -15.93
CA ARG A 823 -0.66 -7.51 -15.04
C ARG A 823 -1.47 -7.61 -13.75
N ARG A 824 -1.89 -6.48 -13.19
CA ARG A 824 -2.71 -6.36 -11.98
C ARG A 824 -4.11 -6.93 -12.18
N TRP A 825 -4.74 -6.61 -13.30
CA TRP A 825 -6.07 -7.09 -13.66
C TRP A 825 -6.08 -8.59 -13.91
N GLU A 826 -5.07 -9.11 -14.61
CA GLU A 826 -4.89 -10.54 -14.81
C GLU A 826 -4.58 -11.29 -13.49
N ALA A 827 -3.87 -10.66 -12.56
CA ALA A 827 -3.63 -11.24 -11.24
C ALA A 827 -4.93 -11.34 -10.40
N TYR A 828 -5.83 -10.37 -10.52
CA TYR A 828 -7.16 -10.43 -9.91
C TYR A 828 -7.96 -11.63 -10.46
N TRP A 829 -7.97 -11.80 -11.77
CA TRP A 829 -8.63 -12.95 -12.42
C TRP A 829 -7.98 -14.28 -12.03
N LYS A 830 -6.67 -14.33 -11.95
CA LYS A 830 -5.95 -15.53 -11.46
C LYS A 830 -6.37 -15.88 -10.01
N GLY A 831 -6.54 -14.89 -9.17
CA GLY A 831 -7.08 -15.08 -7.82
C GLY A 831 -8.46 -15.73 -7.83
N HIS A 832 -9.36 -15.30 -8.72
CA HIS A 832 -10.67 -15.92 -8.89
C HIS A 832 -10.59 -17.39 -9.30
N GLN A 833 -9.68 -17.73 -10.22
CA GLN A 833 -9.44 -19.12 -10.61
C GLN A 833 -8.89 -19.96 -9.44
N ASP A 834 -8.01 -19.39 -8.62
CA ASP A 834 -7.50 -20.03 -7.41
C ASP A 834 -8.62 -20.31 -6.40
N PHE A 835 -9.52 -19.34 -6.17
CA PHE A 835 -10.68 -19.49 -5.29
C PHE A 835 -11.56 -20.66 -5.70
N ARG A 836 -11.87 -20.78 -7.01
CA ARG A 836 -12.66 -21.90 -7.55
C ARG A 836 -12.00 -23.26 -7.33
N ALA A 837 -10.67 -23.33 -7.48
CA ALA A 837 -9.95 -24.58 -7.24
C ALA A 837 -9.87 -24.96 -5.75
N LEU A 838 -9.73 -23.97 -4.86
CA LEU A 838 -9.81 -24.22 -3.42
C LEU A 838 -11.18 -24.75 -3.01
N HIS A 839 -12.25 -24.20 -3.58
CA HIS A 839 -13.62 -24.71 -3.38
C HIS A 839 -13.85 -26.09 -3.99
N LEU A 840 -13.21 -26.40 -5.13
CA LEU A 840 -13.23 -27.77 -5.67
C LEU A 840 -12.64 -28.75 -4.67
N LEU A 841 -11.45 -28.45 -4.13
CA LEU A 841 -10.81 -29.31 -3.12
C LEU A 841 -11.68 -29.45 -1.87
N LYS A 842 -12.22 -28.34 -1.33
CA LYS A 842 -13.14 -28.32 -0.18
C LYS A 842 -14.37 -29.23 -0.43
N THR A 843 -14.93 -29.18 -1.64
CA THR A 843 -16.06 -29.99 -2.06
C THR A 843 -15.71 -31.50 -2.15
N LEU A 844 -14.55 -31.84 -2.72
CA LEU A 844 -14.07 -33.21 -2.83
C LEU A 844 -13.78 -33.81 -1.44
N ILE A 845 -13.19 -33.04 -0.53
CA ILE A 845 -12.98 -33.44 0.86
C ILE A 845 -14.33 -33.72 1.55
N ALA A 846 -15.34 -32.87 1.35
CA ALA A 846 -16.67 -33.06 1.94
C ALA A 846 -17.39 -34.31 1.41
N LYS A 847 -17.15 -34.66 0.14
CA LYS A 847 -17.68 -35.89 -0.46
C LYS A 847 -16.99 -37.18 0.05
N GLY A 848 -15.80 -37.05 0.67
CA GLY A 848 -15.06 -38.18 1.24
C GLY A 848 -14.47 -39.11 0.18
N GLY A 849 -14.11 -38.60 -1.02
CA GLY A 849 -13.49 -39.40 -2.08
C GLY A 849 -12.04 -39.79 -1.76
N GLY A 850 -11.52 -40.77 -2.49
CA GLY A 850 -10.15 -41.26 -2.37
C GLY A 850 -9.88 -42.15 -1.14
N SER A 851 -8.61 -42.48 -0.92
CA SER A 851 -8.18 -43.26 0.25
C SER A 851 -8.18 -42.41 1.53
N PRO A 852 -8.21 -43.00 2.75
CA PRO A 852 -8.06 -42.25 4.00
C PRO A 852 -6.81 -41.40 4.05
N ASP A 853 -5.68 -41.85 3.49
CA ASP A 853 -4.43 -41.10 3.42
C ASP A 853 -4.54 -39.90 2.47
N ALA A 854 -5.15 -40.09 1.29
CA ALA A 854 -5.41 -38.99 0.35
C ALA A 854 -6.31 -37.92 0.97
N LEU A 855 -7.36 -38.36 1.70
CA LEU A 855 -8.26 -37.44 2.39
C LEU A 855 -7.53 -36.66 3.51
N SER A 856 -6.66 -37.33 4.27
CA SER A 856 -5.85 -36.68 5.32
C SER A 856 -4.88 -35.66 4.73
N LYS A 857 -4.17 -36.00 3.65
CA LYS A 857 -3.27 -35.11 2.90
C LYS A 857 -4.03 -33.91 2.35
N ALA A 858 -5.19 -34.14 1.74
CA ALA A 858 -6.02 -33.07 1.18
C ALA A 858 -6.49 -32.08 2.24
N LYS A 859 -6.89 -32.53 3.43
CA LYS A 859 -7.25 -31.67 4.57
C LYS A 859 -6.06 -30.83 5.04
N ALA A 860 -4.85 -31.42 5.09
CA ALA A 860 -3.64 -30.67 5.45
C ALA A 860 -3.30 -29.60 4.42
N VAL A 861 -3.42 -29.89 3.12
CA VAL A 861 -3.23 -28.90 2.02
C VAL A 861 -4.26 -27.77 2.11
N LEU A 862 -5.52 -28.09 2.41
CA LEU A 862 -6.57 -27.08 2.56
C LEU A 862 -6.26 -26.16 3.73
N ALA A 863 -5.84 -26.70 4.88
CA ALA A 863 -5.45 -25.90 6.04
C ALA A 863 -4.20 -25.02 5.76
N GLU A 864 -3.24 -25.52 4.98
CA GLU A 864 -2.08 -24.73 4.54
C GLU A 864 -2.54 -23.58 3.62
N ALA A 865 -3.49 -23.81 2.72
CA ALA A 865 -4.06 -22.80 1.84
C ALA A 865 -4.87 -21.74 2.61
N GLU A 866 -5.65 -22.13 3.61
CA GLU A 866 -6.36 -21.19 4.51
C GLU A 866 -5.40 -20.29 5.29
N ASN A 867 -4.17 -20.73 5.55
CA ASN A 867 -3.16 -19.92 6.23
C ASN A 867 -2.29 -19.08 5.27
N ALA A 868 -2.41 -19.26 3.96
CA ALA A 868 -1.62 -18.51 2.97
C ALA A 868 -1.73 -16.99 3.09
N PRO A 869 -2.93 -16.40 3.32
CA PRO A 869 -3.05 -14.95 3.49
C PRO A 869 -2.17 -14.39 4.62
N ALA A 870 -2.12 -15.06 5.77
CA ALA A 870 -1.28 -14.61 6.90
C ALA A 870 0.22 -14.67 6.55
N LYS A 871 0.65 -15.70 5.84
CA LYS A 871 2.04 -15.80 5.36
C LYS A 871 2.39 -14.72 4.35
N LEU A 872 1.48 -14.41 3.43
CA LEU A 872 1.69 -13.32 2.45
C LEU A 872 1.80 -11.96 3.11
N GLU A 873 0.95 -11.67 4.10
CA GLU A 873 1.04 -10.44 4.88
C GLU A 873 2.36 -10.32 5.66
N GLU A 874 2.87 -11.43 6.19
CA GLU A 874 4.18 -11.49 6.83
C GLU A 874 5.31 -11.25 5.82
N MET A 875 5.24 -11.91 4.65
CA MET A 875 6.21 -11.74 3.57
C MET A 875 6.25 -10.29 3.08
N GLN A 876 5.08 -9.66 2.90
CA GLN A 876 4.96 -8.27 2.49
C GLN A 876 5.58 -7.32 3.54
N ARG A 877 5.26 -7.51 4.82
CA ARG A 877 5.84 -6.73 5.92
C ARG A 877 7.36 -6.88 6.01
N SER A 878 7.87 -8.05 5.65
CA SER A 878 9.31 -8.37 5.66
C SER A 878 10.02 -7.98 4.36
N GLY A 879 9.35 -7.32 3.42
CA GLY A 879 9.92 -6.90 2.14
C GLY A 879 10.32 -8.05 1.22
N ILE A 880 9.72 -9.22 1.37
CA ILE A 880 10.01 -10.38 0.52
C ILE A 880 9.50 -10.11 -0.91
N PRO A 881 10.34 -10.35 -1.96
CA PRO A 881 10.00 -10.02 -3.34
C PRO A 881 8.74 -10.71 -3.85
N THR A 882 8.04 -10.05 -4.78
CA THR A 882 6.84 -10.57 -5.49
C THR A 882 7.03 -11.97 -6.05
N GLN A 883 8.21 -12.28 -6.58
CA GLN A 883 8.51 -13.62 -7.12
C GLN A 883 8.31 -14.71 -6.07
N ALA A 884 8.87 -14.55 -4.87
CA ALA A 884 8.74 -15.54 -3.80
C ALA A 884 7.29 -15.65 -3.28
N GLN A 885 6.55 -14.54 -3.28
CA GLN A 885 5.12 -14.51 -2.96
C GLN A 885 4.29 -15.28 -4.01
N ALA A 886 4.59 -15.09 -5.29
CA ALA A 886 3.97 -15.83 -6.38
C ALA A 886 4.28 -17.34 -6.31
N GLU A 887 5.53 -17.70 -6.06
CA GLU A 887 5.98 -19.10 -5.90
C GLU A 887 5.26 -19.81 -4.74
N LEU A 888 5.00 -19.09 -3.64
CA LEU A 888 4.20 -19.64 -2.52
C LEU A 888 2.80 -20.02 -2.99
N LEU A 889 2.08 -19.10 -3.64
CA LEU A 889 0.71 -19.35 -4.10
C LEU A 889 0.64 -20.41 -5.20
N ASP A 890 1.57 -20.36 -6.15
CA ASP A 890 1.63 -21.34 -7.25
C ASP A 890 1.99 -22.74 -6.74
N GLY A 891 2.89 -22.85 -5.75
CA GLY A 891 3.21 -24.09 -5.08
C GLY A 891 2.02 -24.68 -4.30
N LEU A 892 1.27 -23.83 -3.58
CA LEU A 892 0.03 -24.26 -2.92
C LEU A 892 -1.04 -24.69 -3.92
N ARG A 893 -1.18 -23.93 -5.01
CA ARG A 893 -2.11 -24.25 -6.09
C ARG A 893 -1.80 -25.62 -6.73
N ALA A 894 -0.53 -25.95 -6.91
CA ALA A 894 -0.09 -27.27 -7.40
C ALA A 894 -0.49 -28.39 -6.43
N LYS A 895 -0.27 -28.23 -5.13
CA LYS A 895 -0.69 -29.19 -4.09
C LYS A 895 -2.22 -29.37 -4.08
N VAL A 896 -2.98 -28.27 -4.23
CA VAL A 896 -4.45 -28.30 -4.35
C VAL A 896 -4.88 -29.13 -5.55
N ALA A 897 -4.23 -28.94 -6.70
CA ALA A 897 -4.52 -29.69 -7.91
C ALA A 897 -4.22 -31.19 -7.75
N GLU A 898 -3.05 -31.54 -7.22
CA GLU A 898 -2.65 -32.92 -6.94
C GLU A 898 -3.65 -33.64 -6.02
N SER A 899 -3.99 -32.97 -4.88
CA SER A 899 -4.97 -33.50 -3.92
C SER A 899 -6.37 -33.66 -4.54
N SER A 900 -6.79 -32.71 -5.39
CA SER A 900 -8.07 -32.79 -6.09
C SER A 900 -8.13 -33.99 -7.06
N ILE A 901 -7.03 -34.23 -7.77
CA ILE A 901 -6.92 -35.41 -8.66
C ILE A 901 -6.96 -36.72 -7.86
N GLU A 902 -6.23 -36.78 -6.73
CA GLU A 902 -6.21 -37.99 -5.87
C GLU A 902 -7.60 -38.31 -5.30
N LEU A 903 -8.36 -37.28 -4.88
CA LEU A 903 -9.72 -37.47 -4.33
C LEU A 903 -10.79 -37.73 -5.41
N SER A 904 -10.48 -37.46 -6.68
CA SER A 904 -11.39 -37.69 -7.81
C SER A 904 -11.28 -39.08 -8.43
N LYS A 905 -10.26 -39.86 -8.03
CA LYS A 905 -10.06 -41.29 -8.42
C LYS A 905 -10.96 -42.18 -7.58
#